data_77cff75d1761c75e22278727b4ad7ce3
#
_entry.id   77cff75d1761c75e22278727b4ad7ce3
#
_cell.length_a   1.000
_cell.length_b   1.000
_cell.length_c   1.000
_cell.angle_alpha   90.00
_cell.angle_beta   90.00
_cell.angle_gamma   90.00
#
_symmetry.space_group_name_H-M   'P 1'
#
loop_
_entity.id
_entity.type
_entity.pdbx_description
1 polymer ?
#
loop_
_entity_poly.entity_id
_entity_poly.type
_entity_poly.pdbx_seq_one_letter_code
_entity_poly.pdbx_strand_id
1 'polypeptide(L)'
;MTPRSTITAQASRPRAAPRRTVHRLHAVLLALLSGVLLAGAAAPLLAAGGSYATSGGKYEQSLWWLDFTSFNTASAAAQPITFTLPNGAGTFNMSAQATTGMAVVAEPSWSGGGAFGHGAYNGITGKPNFYWLTQTGVGTTTLSSLSAKDASGNSRTFVLYSSDGENTNAPETITYTSTSTWSLIDNVTYYASFNGGAVTLTGTGTGTVLETAPPANDNNYNGSVVLGTANPTQVSTAYSGNEATLFAVSLPPLTFNLVINGRVSASDQFTASIAYTSPAAVIKTATTAGAGNVGTGATSVIGTNSITLSVAMAAGSFSALSAYTGSMSCSNSGPGAATYGGTNTVLPSGAGTSFALTPQTGDAITCTLTLTPPPQTVAGTVYNDANHNGVLDNGESGTGVAGLYVKLAPYSAGACQSPATAAAAVNAASGAYSFAPMPAGNYCLILNQDNTLTDITASVPAGWIGTQNASGIIQLNVVPSEPPPPQNFGLYDGSSVSGVVFGDTGAGAGIANNGVQDGSEAGLGSVLVQGSGAVTTAMRTPASGAYTLWIPAGSSGALTITPLAPSGYLATGGSPGTSGGSYSRPSVTFTPVAGHAYTGVSFGLIPPNSLAPNGAQQVQPGATVTYAHTFIAGSAGQVSFTITASSTPASPAWTTVLYQDVSCSGTLTAGDPQISAPIAVTAAQKVCLIVKVQVPAGASAGAQDALTLSAACQYSNANPALAATVSVGDVTTVGSAGTLSLAKLVANLTQGGGAATSGNAHPGDTLQYTLTATNTGAQAVSTLVINDATPAFTTFVSAACPGTLPAGVSSCTLTTQPAAGATGAVQWTFGGSLGSGAALVVTFQVKVGS
;
A
#
# COMPACT_ATOMS: atom_id res chain seq x y z
N MET A 1 -10.43 -17.75 -29.06
CA MET A 1 -11.54 -18.68 -28.75
C MET A 1 -11.53 -18.92 -27.27
N THR A 2 -12.40 -18.23 -26.56
CA THR A 2 -12.73 -18.43 -25.14
C THR A 2 -13.50 -19.71 -24.93
N PRO A 3 -13.46 -20.31 -23.73
CA PRO A 3 -14.72 -20.36 -23.00
C PRO A 3 -14.63 -19.80 -21.55
N ARG A 4 -15.68 -19.06 -21.24
CA ARG A 4 -16.10 -18.63 -19.91
C ARG A 4 -16.49 -19.85 -19.06
N SER A 5 -16.13 -19.83 -17.81
CA SER A 5 -16.81 -20.62 -16.75
C SER A 5 -17.41 -19.67 -15.75
N THR A 6 -18.71 -19.61 -15.73
CA THR A 6 -19.59 -19.00 -14.73
C THR A 6 -19.69 -19.91 -13.51
N ILE A 7 -19.39 -19.38 -12.32
CA ILE A 7 -19.77 -20.02 -11.06
C ILE A 7 -20.85 -19.17 -10.42
N THR A 8 -22.05 -19.76 -10.34
CA THR A 8 -23.22 -19.27 -9.62
C THR A 8 -23.03 -19.48 -8.11
N ALA A 9 -23.12 -18.41 -7.33
CA ALA A 9 -23.19 -18.47 -5.88
C ALA A 9 -24.64 -18.70 -5.46
N GLN A 10 -24.88 -19.75 -4.70
CA GLN A 10 -26.17 -20.10 -4.10
C GLN A 10 -26.22 -19.52 -2.68
N ALA A 11 -27.19 -18.65 -2.45
CA ALA A 11 -27.49 -18.05 -1.16
C ALA A 11 -28.18 -19.07 -0.26
N SER A 12 -27.65 -19.30 0.93
CA SER A 12 -28.35 -20.01 2.01
C SER A 12 -28.84 -19.01 3.06
N ARG A 13 -30.15 -19.02 3.29
CA ARG A 13 -30.85 -18.30 4.36
C ARG A 13 -30.57 -18.96 5.72
N PRO A 14 -30.50 -18.21 6.82
CA PRO A 14 -30.41 -18.74 8.15
C PRO A 14 -31.79 -19.05 8.74
N ARG A 15 -31.86 -20.12 9.49
CA ARG A 15 -32.99 -20.58 10.30
C ARG A 15 -33.14 -19.75 11.58
N ALA A 16 -34.38 -19.59 11.98
CA ALA A 16 -34.86 -18.89 13.17
C ALA A 16 -34.74 -19.67 14.49
N ALA A 17 -34.58 -18.90 15.58
CA ALA A 17 -35.12 -19.04 16.93
C ALA A 17 -34.55 -20.10 17.90
N PRO A 18 -34.57 -19.87 19.21
CA PRO A 18 -35.82 -19.63 19.94
C PRO A 18 -35.80 -18.50 21.02
N ARG A 19 -37.02 -18.06 21.31
CA ARG A 19 -37.47 -17.19 22.37
C ARG A 19 -37.02 -17.66 23.78
N ARG A 20 -36.75 -16.71 24.66
CA ARG A 20 -37.16 -16.75 26.06
C ARG A 20 -37.69 -15.39 26.53
N THR A 21 -38.91 -15.42 26.92
CA THR A 21 -39.76 -14.53 27.64
C THR A 21 -39.29 -14.24 29.07
N VAL A 22 -39.41 -13.01 29.59
CA VAL A 22 -39.93 -12.73 30.93
C VAL A 22 -40.30 -11.25 31.05
N HIS A 23 -41.60 -10.96 31.04
CA HIS A 23 -42.45 -10.34 32.02
C HIS A 23 -42.05 -8.97 32.64
N ARG A 24 -42.87 -7.97 32.26
CA ARG A 24 -43.86 -7.24 33.08
C ARG A 24 -43.33 -6.12 33.98
N LEU A 25 -43.85 -4.89 33.79
CA LEU A 25 -44.90 -4.24 34.62
C LEU A 25 -45.33 -2.93 33.90
N HIS A 26 -46.47 -2.87 33.38
CA HIS A 26 -47.73 -2.26 33.86
C HIS A 26 -47.58 -0.76 34.23
N ALA A 27 -48.14 -0.01 33.35
CA ALA A 27 -49.05 1.10 33.40
C ALA A 27 -49.74 1.33 34.76
N VAL A 28 -49.79 2.56 35.19
CA VAL A 28 -50.83 3.08 36.07
C VAL A 28 -51.44 4.34 35.46
N LEU A 29 -52.69 4.19 35.28
CA LEU A 29 -53.67 5.06 34.71
C LEU A 29 -54.20 5.98 35.80
N LEU A 30 -54.61 7.20 35.39
CA LEU A 30 -55.64 8.07 35.94
C LEU A 30 -55.86 8.20 37.46
N ALA A 31 -55.67 9.42 37.93
CA ALA A 31 -56.53 10.01 38.92
C ALA A 31 -56.86 11.47 38.57
N LEU A 32 -58.12 11.69 38.19
CA LEU A 32 -58.73 13.01 38.13
C LEU A 32 -58.64 13.66 39.53
N LEU A 33 -58.16 14.89 39.58
CA LEU A 33 -58.66 15.82 40.61
C LEU A 33 -58.82 17.19 39.98
N SER A 34 -60.05 17.61 39.93
CA SER A 34 -60.52 18.91 39.53
C SER A 34 -59.99 19.99 40.47
N GLY A 35 -59.04 20.78 39.95
CA GLY A 35 -58.63 22.06 40.55
C GLY A 35 -58.92 23.13 39.53
N VAL A 36 -59.98 23.89 39.75
CA VAL A 36 -60.25 25.11 38.99
C VAL A 36 -59.17 26.13 39.34
N LEU A 37 -58.14 26.24 38.51
CA LEU A 37 -57.32 27.44 38.45
C LEU A 37 -57.79 28.26 37.27
N LEU A 38 -58.18 29.50 37.54
CA LEU A 38 -58.31 30.52 36.49
C LEU A 38 -56.96 30.65 35.80
N ALA A 39 -56.77 29.91 34.75
CA ALA A 39 -55.71 30.18 33.78
C ALA A 39 -56.22 31.30 32.88
N GLY A 40 -55.70 32.48 33.04
CA GLY A 40 -55.79 33.50 32.02
C GLY A 40 -55.29 32.85 30.70
N ALA A 41 -56.17 32.84 29.70
CA ALA A 41 -55.78 32.31 28.43
C ALA A 41 -54.58 33.09 27.89
N ALA A 42 -53.39 32.44 27.90
CA ALA A 42 -52.25 32.97 27.21
C ALA A 42 -52.64 33.16 25.75
N ALA A 43 -52.54 34.34 25.23
CA ALA A 43 -52.77 34.58 23.83
C ALA A 43 -51.89 33.62 23.00
N PRO A 44 -52.40 33.06 21.91
CA PRO A 44 -51.64 32.16 21.09
C PRO A 44 -50.37 32.89 20.62
N LEU A 45 -49.19 32.23 20.75
CA LEU A 45 -47.93 32.74 20.24
C LEU A 45 -47.99 32.74 18.71
N LEU A 46 -47.88 33.91 18.10
CA LEU A 46 -47.83 34.04 16.64
C LEU A 46 -46.44 33.72 16.14
N ALA A 47 -46.30 32.75 15.28
CA ALA A 47 -45.04 32.50 14.55
C ALA A 47 -44.97 33.47 13.37
N ALA A 48 -43.82 34.13 13.21
CA ALA A 48 -43.60 35.12 12.16
C ALA A 48 -42.22 34.94 11.52
N GLY A 49 -42.04 35.44 10.32
CA GLY A 49 -40.80 35.43 9.57
C GLY A 49 -40.27 36.85 9.33
N GLY A 50 -39.47 36.96 8.32
CA GLY A 50 -38.87 38.20 7.87
C GLY A 50 -38.01 37.98 6.64
N SER A 51 -37.44 39.07 6.11
CA SER A 51 -36.61 38.99 4.92
C SER A 51 -35.49 40.02 4.92
N TYR A 52 -34.42 39.75 4.18
CA TYR A 52 -33.43 40.75 3.82
C TYR A 52 -33.89 41.58 2.62
N ALA A 53 -33.41 42.80 2.48
CA ALA A 53 -33.57 43.59 1.28
C ALA A 53 -32.86 42.92 0.09
N THR A 54 -33.39 43.13 -1.13
CA THR A 54 -32.87 42.47 -2.34
C THR A 54 -32.43 43.42 -3.44
N SER A 55 -32.44 44.71 -3.20
CA SER A 55 -32.22 45.73 -4.25
C SER A 55 -30.86 46.40 -4.22
N GLY A 56 -29.84 45.87 -3.56
CA GLY A 56 -28.50 46.42 -3.53
C GLY A 56 -28.28 47.56 -2.58
N GLY A 57 -29.11 47.64 -1.52
CA GLY A 57 -28.99 48.67 -0.48
C GLY A 57 -27.82 48.41 0.49
N LYS A 58 -27.42 49.44 1.23
CA LYS A 58 -26.28 49.35 2.18
C LYS A 58 -26.37 48.22 3.21
N TYR A 59 -27.59 47.80 3.58
CA TYR A 59 -27.81 46.84 4.66
C TYR A 59 -28.41 45.52 4.19
N GLU A 60 -28.47 45.33 2.90
CA GLU A 60 -29.17 44.22 2.24
C GLU A 60 -28.92 42.87 2.89
N GLN A 61 -27.72 42.61 3.36
CA GLN A 61 -27.36 41.32 3.91
C GLN A 61 -27.26 41.30 5.44
N SER A 62 -27.38 42.46 6.11
CA SER A 62 -27.13 42.55 7.55
C SER A 62 -28.33 42.92 8.39
N LEU A 63 -29.37 43.59 7.80
CA LEU A 63 -30.64 43.86 8.44
C LEU A 63 -31.71 42.90 7.98
N TRP A 64 -32.24 42.12 8.90
CA TRP A 64 -33.33 41.20 8.66
C TRP A 64 -34.62 41.85 9.14
N TRP A 65 -35.47 42.25 8.21
CA TRP A 65 -36.71 42.98 8.43
C TRP A 65 -37.82 42.05 8.85
N LEU A 66 -38.54 42.41 9.92
CA LEU A 66 -39.57 41.61 10.56
C LEU A 66 -40.86 41.69 9.79
N ASP A 67 -41.50 40.53 9.57
CA ASP A 67 -42.78 40.39 8.88
C ASP A 67 -43.92 40.27 9.89
N PHE A 68 -44.81 41.26 9.93
CA PHE A 68 -45.97 41.32 10.82
C PHE A 68 -47.26 40.80 10.15
N THR A 69 -47.20 40.04 9.08
CA THR A 69 -48.41 39.47 8.40
C THR A 69 -49.33 38.74 9.37
N SER A 70 -48.81 38.11 10.41
CA SER A 70 -49.61 37.40 11.42
C SER A 70 -50.23 38.31 12.49
N PHE A 71 -49.86 39.62 12.58
CA PHE A 71 -50.38 40.55 13.59
C PHE A 71 -51.85 40.90 13.28
N ASN A 72 -52.74 40.80 14.29
CA ASN A 72 -54.13 41.11 14.17
C ASN A 72 -54.41 42.61 14.50
N THR A 73 -54.58 43.44 13.52
CA THR A 73 -54.79 44.90 13.62
C THR A 73 -56.17 45.28 14.23
N ALA A 74 -57.09 44.36 14.29
CA ALA A 74 -58.41 44.57 14.93
C ALA A 74 -58.38 44.43 16.48
N SER A 75 -57.28 43.88 17.04
CA SER A 75 -57.08 43.70 18.46
C SER A 75 -56.24 44.83 19.06
N ALA A 76 -56.81 45.52 20.06
CA ALA A 76 -56.06 46.51 20.84
C ALA A 76 -55.17 45.86 21.91
N ALA A 77 -55.26 44.56 22.14
CA ALA A 77 -54.45 43.85 23.09
C ALA A 77 -53.04 43.57 22.58
N ALA A 78 -52.04 43.57 23.41
CA ALA A 78 -50.69 43.17 23.10
C ALA A 78 -50.64 41.72 22.66
N GLN A 79 -49.98 41.40 21.53
CA GLN A 79 -49.95 40.08 20.88
C GLN A 79 -48.50 39.57 20.95
N PRO A 80 -48.23 38.42 21.58
CA PRO A 80 -46.92 37.81 21.61
C PRO A 80 -46.54 37.25 20.24
N ILE A 81 -45.39 37.61 19.70
CA ILE A 81 -44.88 37.19 18.40
C ILE A 81 -43.47 36.62 18.58
N THR A 82 -43.24 35.47 17.93
CA THR A 82 -41.89 34.88 17.83
C THR A 82 -41.46 34.84 16.36
N PHE A 83 -40.38 35.48 16.05
CA PHE A 83 -39.72 35.45 14.78
C PHE A 83 -38.65 34.37 14.76
N THR A 84 -38.73 33.47 13.78
CA THR A 84 -37.63 32.48 13.58
C THR A 84 -36.56 33.15 12.70
N LEU A 85 -35.40 33.32 13.26
CA LEU A 85 -34.25 33.94 12.56
C LEU A 85 -33.69 33.01 11.48
N PRO A 86 -33.21 33.54 10.35
CA PRO A 86 -32.73 32.76 9.22
C PRO A 86 -31.48 31.94 9.58
N ASN A 87 -31.24 30.87 8.80
CA ASN A 87 -30.04 29.99 8.90
C ASN A 87 -29.81 29.38 10.30
N GLY A 88 -30.90 29.28 11.11
CA GLY A 88 -30.80 28.71 12.46
C GLY A 88 -30.15 29.67 13.46
N ALA A 89 -30.12 30.97 13.20
CA ALA A 89 -29.53 31.95 14.13
C ALA A 89 -30.26 32.02 15.49
N GLY A 90 -31.52 31.54 15.56
CA GLY A 90 -32.31 31.51 16.78
C GLY A 90 -33.70 32.11 16.63
N THR A 91 -34.17 32.81 17.65
CA THR A 91 -35.49 33.50 17.67
C THR A 91 -35.34 34.94 18.16
N PHE A 92 -36.24 35.79 17.66
CA PHE A 92 -36.45 37.13 18.21
C PHE A 92 -37.90 37.19 18.67
N ASN A 93 -38.12 37.58 19.92
CA ASN A 93 -39.43 37.56 20.58
C ASN A 93 -39.82 38.93 21.03
N MET A 94 -41.11 39.22 20.93
CA MET A 94 -41.74 40.46 21.39
C MET A 94 -43.22 40.28 21.70
N SER A 95 -43.80 41.29 22.30
CA SER A 95 -45.23 41.53 22.35
C SER A 95 -45.56 42.81 21.61
N ALA A 96 -46.27 42.72 20.52
CA ALA A 96 -46.65 43.87 19.68
C ALA A 96 -48.06 44.37 20.00
N GLN A 97 -48.23 45.66 20.06
CA GLN A 97 -49.54 46.32 20.28
C GLN A 97 -49.63 47.53 19.35
N ALA A 98 -50.76 47.77 18.75
CA ALA A 98 -50.99 48.95 17.91
C ALA A 98 -52.35 49.56 18.20
N THR A 99 -52.48 50.88 17.92
CA THR A 99 -53.76 51.61 17.97
C THR A 99 -54.73 50.94 17.00
N THR A 100 -56.00 50.81 17.45
CA THR A 100 -57.07 50.31 16.57
C THR A 100 -57.24 51.19 15.35
N GLY A 101 -57.19 50.59 14.15
CA GLY A 101 -57.18 51.34 12.89
C GLY A 101 -55.82 51.36 12.21
N MET A 102 -54.77 50.95 12.93
CA MET A 102 -53.44 50.70 12.32
C MET A 102 -53.56 49.55 11.32
N ALA A 103 -52.92 49.66 10.18
CA ALA A 103 -52.77 48.56 9.21
C ALA A 103 -51.37 47.96 9.26
N VAL A 104 -51.20 46.68 8.91
CA VAL A 104 -49.91 46.10 8.52
C VAL A 104 -49.91 45.89 7.01
N VAL A 105 -48.92 46.48 6.34
CA VAL A 105 -48.88 46.55 4.87
C VAL A 105 -47.51 46.12 4.33
N ALA A 106 -47.47 45.74 3.04
CA ALA A 106 -46.22 45.42 2.35
C ALA A 106 -45.38 46.68 2.15
N GLU A 107 -44.11 46.51 1.82
CA GLU A 107 -43.24 47.57 1.34
C GLU A 107 -43.32 47.63 -0.19
N PRO A 108 -43.49 48.77 -0.84
CA PRO A 108 -43.77 50.09 -0.26
C PRO A 108 -45.14 50.19 0.42
N SER A 109 -45.26 51.04 1.41
CA SER A 109 -46.47 51.20 2.26
C SER A 109 -47.70 51.74 1.47
N TRP A 110 -47.49 52.39 0.36
CA TRP A 110 -48.57 52.88 -0.50
C TRP A 110 -48.22 52.76 -2.01
N SER A 111 -49.22 52.82 -2.86
CA SER A 111 -49.10 52.56 -4.31
C SER A 111 -49.13 53.77 -5.16
N GLY A 112 -48.94 55.00 -4.63
CA GLY A 112 -48.88 56.26 -5.40
C GLY A 112 -47.58 56.35 -6.20
N GLY A 113 -47.55 57.17 -7.26
CA GLY A 113 -46.41 57.23 -8.20
C GLY A 113 -45.07 57.74 -7.66
N GLY A 114 -44.86 57.61 -6.38
CA GLY A 114 -43.64 57.84 -5.64
C GLY A 114 -43.52 56.87 -4.48
N ALA A 115 -43.71 55.56 -4.73
CA ALA A 115 -43.48 54.55 -3.74
C ALA A 115 -41.97 54.47 -3.38
N PHE A 116 -41.67 54.71 -2.15
CA PHE A 116 -40.33 55.02 -1.71
C PHE A 116 -39.79 53.86 -0.87
N GLY A 117 -38.70 53.31 -1.28
CA GLY A 117 -37.99 52.37 -0.48
C GLY A 117 -36.64 52.95 -0.11
N HIS A 118 -36.29 53.01 1.14
CA HIS A 118 -34.92 53.13 1.55
C HIS A 118 -34.14 51.89 1.08
N GLY A 119 -32.93 52.04 0.54
CA GLY A 119 -32.15 50.92 0.06
C GLY A 119 -31.94 49.82 1.11
N ALA A 120 -32.10 50.12 2.41
CA ALA A 120 -32.01 49.18 3.48
C ALA A 120 -33.17 48.11 3.51
N TYR A 121 -34.30 48.41 2.92
CA TYR A 121 -35.48 47.54 2.94
C TYR A 121 -36.15 47.32 1.58
N ASN A 122 -35.63 47.85 0.50
CA ASN A 122 -36.16 47.58 -0.84
C ASN A 122 -36.17 46.10 -1.18
N GLY A 123 -37.33 45.62 -1.65
CA GLY A 123 -37.56 44.28 -2.08
C GLY A 123 -37.76 43.25 -0.94
N ILE A 124 -37.98 43.71 0.28
CA ILE A 124 -38.39 42.83 1.40
C ILE A 124 -39.77 42.27 1.16
N THR A 125 -40.07 41.12 1.74
CA THR A 125 -41.35 40.40 1.56
C THR A 125 -42.22 40.46 2.81
N GLY A 126 -43.51 40.11 2.66
CA GLY A 126 -44.44 40.11 3.77
C GLY A 126 -45.11 41.46 4.00
N LYS A 127 -45.49 41.74 5.23
CA LYS A 127 -46.12 43.02 5.68
C LYS A 127 -45.28 43.59 6.81
N PRO A 128 -44.13 44.21 6.51
CA PRO A 128 -43.21 44.69 7.54
C PRO A 128 -43.68 46.02 8.16
N ASN A 129 -44.53 46.83 7.49
CA ASN A 129 -44.89 48.14 7.90
C ASN A 129 -46.12 48.15 8.82
N PHE A 130 -46.01 48.84 9.95
CA PHE A 130 -47.13 49.40 10.70
C PHE A 130 -47.48 50.74 10.10
N TYR A 131 -48.66 50.88 9.49
CA TYR A 131 -49.07 52.04 8.76
C TYR A 131 -50.34 52.66 9.40
N TRP A 132 -50.21 53.95 9.78
CA TRP A 132 -51.29 54.78 10.27
C TRP A 132 -52.00 55.50 9.11
N LEU A 133 -53.18 55.12 8.80
CA LEU A 133 -53.92 55.59 7.59
C LEU A 133 -54.77 56.81 7.80
N THR A 134 -54.73 57.46 8.97
CA THR A 134 -55.60 58.62 9.24
C THR A 134 -54.82 59.92 9.38
N GLN A 135 -55.25 60.96 8.72
CA GLN A 135 -54.58 62.28 8.82
C GLN A 135 -54.99 63.02 10.10
N THR A 136 -55.80 62.41 10.99
CA THR A 136 -56.23 63.04 12.24
C THR A 136 -56.05 62.12 13.41
N GLY A 137 -55.51 62.65 14.49
CA GLY A 137 -55.16 61.86 15.66
C GLY A 137 -53.74 61.28 15.64
N VAL A 138 -53.38 60.57 16.72
CA VAL A 138 -52.11 59.94 16.86
C VAL A 138 -52.29 58.42 16.93
N GLY A 139 -51.70 57.73 15.95
CA GLY A 139 -51.50 56.24 15.99
C GLY A 139 -50.29 55.89 16.83
N THR A 140 -50.29 54.75 17.44
CA THR A 140 -49.12 54.27 18.17
C THR A 140 -48.89 52.78 17.88
N THR A 141 -47.65 52.38 17.70
CA THR A 141 -47.19 50.99 17.75
C THR A 141 -46.22 50.81 18.93
N THR A 142 -46.45 49.78 19.73
CA THR A 142 -45.58 49.46 20.88
C THR A 142 -45.09 48.02 20.76
N LEU A 143 -43.81 47.85 20.76
CA LEU A 143 -43.13 46.54 20.85
C LEU A 143 -42.48 46.44 22.24
N SER A 144 -42.90 45.46 23.02
CA SER A 144 -42.45 45.25 24.40
C SER A 144 -41.95 43.83 24.62
N SER A 145 -41.32 43.55 25.74
CA SER A 145 -40.75 42.20 26.05
C SER A 145 -39.76 41.72 24.99
N LEU A 146 -39.01 42.66 24.42
CA LEU A 146 -38.07 42.38 23.35
C LEU A 146 -36.94 41.49 23.85
N SER A 147 -36.63 40.41 23.15
CA SER A 147 -35.51 39.49 23.48
C SER A 147 -35.06 38.68 22.27
N ALA A 148 -33.78 38.51 22.16
CA ALA A 148 -33.15 37.62 21.18
C ALA A 148 -32.62 36.40 21.89
N LYS A 149 -32.81 35.20 21.29
CA LYS A 149 -32.25 33.93 21.76
C LYS A 149 -31.55 33.22 20.60
N ASP A 150 -30.41 32.59 20.89
CA ASP A 150 -29.78 31.71 19.91
C ASP A 150 -30.54 30.39 19.73
N ALA A 151 -30.09 29.53 18.80
CA ALA A 151 -30.68 28.22 18.57
C ALA A 151 -30.65 27.27 19.78
N SER A 152 -29.78 27.53 20.74
CA SER A 152 -29.69 26.79 22.03
C SER A 152 -30.57 27.37 23.13
N GLY A 153 -31.28 28.46 22.84
CA GLY A 153 -32.19 29.15 23.76
C GLY A 153 -31.51 30.16 24.70
N ASN A 154 -30.22 30.40 24.56
CA ASN A 154 -29.50 31.40 25.37
C ASN A 154 -29.87 32.82 24.93
N SER A 155 -30.04 33.72 25.90
CA SER A 155 -30.30 35.15 25.61
C SER A 155 -29.07 35.80 24.99
N ARG A 156 -29.32 36.62 23.96
CA ARG A 156 -28.28 37.36 23.22
C ARG A 156 -28.56 38.84 23.21
N THR A 157 -27.52 39.63 23.24
CA THR A 157 -27.62 41.07 22.94
C THR A 157 -28.04 41.27 21.51
N PHE A 158 -28.80 42.30 21.20
CA PHE A 158 -29.27 42.60 19.88
C PHE A 158 -29.37 44.10 19.65
N VAL A 159 -29.41 44.51 18.40
CA VAL A 159 -29.80 45.86 18.03
C VAL A 159 -31.10 45.76 17.25
N LEU A 160 -32.09 46.48 17.72
CA LEU A 160 -33.35 46.66 16.99
C LEU A 160 -33.22 47.94 16.16
N TYR A 161 -33.58 47.80 14.91
CA TYR A 161 -33.68 48.93 13.99
C TYR A 161 -35.12 49.28 13.74
N SER A 162 -35.38 50.57 13.59
CA SER A 162 -36.63 51.13 13.09
C SER A 162 -36.35 52.05 11.93
N SER A 163 -37.18 52.04 10.95
CA SER A 163 -37.08 52.91 9.81
C SER A 163 -38.45 53.51 9.51
N ASP A 164 -38.47 54.71 8.94
CA ASP A 164 -39.65 55.26 8.29
C ASP A 164 -39.95 54.46 7.01
N GLY A 165 -41.13 53.89 6.92
CA GLY A 165 -41.60 53.07 5.76
C GLY A 165 -42.39 53.89 4.75
N GLU A 166 -42.43 55.18 4.94
CA GLU A 166 -43.03 56.19 4.04
C GLU A 166 -42.08 57.39 3.97
N ASN A 167 -42.63 58.54 3.57
CA ASN A 167 -41.93 59.81 3.58
C ASN A 167 -42.63 60.79 4.50
N THR A 168 -41.97 61.40 5.45
CA THR A 168 -42.55 62.41 6.36
C THR A 168 -42.68 63.74 5.68
N ASN A 169 -43.89 64.15 5.41
CA ASN A 169 -44.26 65.43 4.84
C ASN A 169 -44.84 66.34 5.91
N ALA A 170 -44.76 67.71 5.74
CA ALA A 170 -45.38 68.65 6.70
C ALA A 170 -46.94 68.61 6.59
N PRO A 171 -47.65 68.43 7.71
CA PRO A 171 -47.24 68.51 9.12
C PRO A 171 -47.03 67.11 9.80
N GLU A 172 -46.72 66.04 9.04
CA GLU A 172 -46.60 64.70 9.54
C GLU A 172 -45.36 64.56 10.45
N THR A 173 -45.48 63.70 11.44
CA THR A 173 -44.33 63.41 12.34
C THR A 173 -44.31 61.95 12.83
N ILE A 174 -43.14 61.42 13.04
CA ILE A 174 -42.94 60.15 13.77
C ILE A 174 -42.14 60.45 15.04
N THR A 175 -42.65 59.95 16.16
CA THR A 175 -41.89 59.98 17.41
C THR A 175 -41.49 58.56 17.77
N TYR A 176 -40.19 58.27 17.79
CA TYR A 176 -39.62 57.03 18.21
C TYR A 176 -39.22 57.12 19.66
N THR A 177 -39.71 56.23 20.51
CA THR A 177 -39.34 56.10 21.93
C THR A 177 -38.78 54.69 22.21
N SER A 178 -37.68 54.62 22.96
CA SER A 178 -37.01 53.38 23.35
C SER A 178 -36.61 53.46 24.83
N THR A 179 -36.60 52.33 25.50
CA THR A 179 -35.98 52.17 26.84
C THR A 179 -34.46 52.28 26.82
N SER A 180 -33.85 52.27 25.62
CA SER A 180 -32.42 52.56 25.37
C SER A 180 -32.29 53.81 24.48
N THR A 181 -31.05 54.23 24.19
CA THR A 181 -30.82 55.39 23.31
C THR A 181 -30.97 55.00 21.85
N TRP A 182 -31.54 55.89 21.06
CA TRP A 182 -31.56 55.82 19.62
C TRP A 182 -30.31 56.41 19.01
N SER A 183 -29.64 55.69 18.15
CA SER A 183 -28.55 56.17 17.31
C SER A 183 -29.06 56.34 15.89
N LEU A 184 -28.68 57.43 15.25
CA LEU A 184 -28.90 57.62 13.82
C LEU A 184 -27.93 56.70 13.07
N ILE A 185 -28.47 55.82 12.24
CA ILE A 185 -27.71 54.88 11.39
C ILE A 185 -27.64 55.42 9.99
N ASP A 186 -28.75 55.88 9.43
CA ASP A 186 -28.81 56.50 8.12
C ASP A 186 -29.96 57.50 8.03
N ASN A 187 -29.69 58.55 7.33
CA ASN A 187 -30.70 59.57 6.99
C ASN A 187 -30.51 59.90 5.50
N VAL A 188 -31.33 59.29 4.69
CA VAL A 188 -31.17 59.30 3.23
C VAL A 188 -32.07 60.30 2.60
N THR A 189 -31.50 61.29 1.91
CA THR A 189 -32.21 62.11 0.97
C THR A 189 -32.71 61.22 -0.18
N TYR A 190 -34.03 61.35 -0.45
CA TYR A 190 -34.63 60.56 -1.51
C TYR A 190 -34.10 60.96 -2.88
N TYR A 191 -34.05 60.06 -3.83
CA TYR A 191 -33.54 60.18 -5.20
C TYR A 191 -33.06 61.54 -5.68
N ALA A 192 -31.82 61.62 -6.21
CA ALA A 192 -31.22 62.85 -6.76
C ALA A 192 -32.07 63.55 -7.90
N SER A 193 -33.14 62.91 -8.38
CA SER A 193 -34.07 63.46 -9.37
C SER A 193 -35.27 64.18 -8.79
N PHE A 194 -35.49 64.07 -7.48
CA PHE A 194 -36.58 64.74 -6.75
C PHE A 194 -35.94 65.65 -5.68
N ASN A 195 -36.23 66.86 -5.58
CA ASN A 195 -35.64 67.89 -4.68
C ASN A 195 -36.04 67.64 -3.19
N GLY A 196 -36.35 66.45 -2.78
CA GLY A 196 -36.66 66.13 -1.40
C GLY A 196 -35.47 66.22 -0.48
N GLY A 197 -35.60 66.86 0.67
CA GLY A 197 -34.55 66.96 1.70
C GLY A 197 -34.48 65.76 2.60
N ALA A 198 -33.38 65.65 3.35
CA ALA A 198 -33.28 64.75 4.48
C ALA A 198 -34.31 65.18 5.53
N VAL A 199 -34.98 64.20 6.20
CA VAL A 199 -35.89 64.51 7.31
C VAL A 199 -35.15 65.19 8.46
N THR A 200 -35.78 66.00 9.24
CA THR A 200 -35.21 66.63 10.43
C THR A 200 -35.43 65.74 11.65
N LEU A 201 -34.34 65.45 12.33
CA LEU A 201 -34.34 64.61 13.54
C LEU A 201 -33.94 65.44 14.77
N THR A 202 -34.77 65.36 15.80
CA THR A 202 -34.46 65.95 17.10
C THR A 202 -34.40 64.85 18.16
N GLY A 203 -33.37 64.85 19.00
CA GLY A 203 -33.25 63.90 20.10
C GLY A 203 -32.44 62.62 19.78
N THR A 204 -31.71 62.52 18.66
CA THR A 204 -30.75 61.46 18.41
C THR A 204 -29.73 61.40 19.54
N GLY A 205 -29.35 60.14 19.95
CA GLY A 205 -28.51 59.91 21.15
C GLY A 205 -29.29 59.90 22.47
N THR A 206 -30.64 60.04 22.42
CA THR A 206 -31.52 59.90 23.59
C THR A 206 -32.50 58.73 23.39
N GLY A 207 -33.37 58.53 24.42
CA GLY A 207 -34.42 57.49 24.34
C GLY A 207 -35.62 57.94 23.48
N THR A 208 -35.67 59.21 23.03
CA THR A 208 -36.78 59.72 22.18
C THR A 208 -36.23 60.47 21.02
N VAL A 209 -36.62 60.14 19.80
CA VAL A 209 -36.31 60.84 18.57
C VAL A 209 -37.59 61.29 17.91
N LEU A 210 -37.69 62.54 17.58
CA LEU A 210 -38.75 63.14 16.74
C LEU A 210 -38.24 63.31 15.32
N GLU A 211 -38.96 62.73 14.37
CA GLU A 211 -38.78 62.90 12.96
C GLU A 211 -39.85 63.88 12.44
N THR A 212 -39.47 64.87 11.67
CA THR A 212 -40.32 65.84 11.06
C THR A 212 -39.88 66.14 9.63
N ALA A 213 -40.74 66.67 8.83
CA ALA A 213 -40.40 67.17 7.52
C ALA A 213 -39.25 68.21 7.60
N PRO A 214 -38.42 68.33 6.57
CA PRO A 214 -37.39 69.33 6.52
C PRO A 214 -38.00 70.73 6.48
N PRO A 215 -37.32 71.79 7.04
CA PRO A 215 -37.86 73.19 7.11
C PRO A 215 -38.23 73.86 5.78
N ALA A 216 -37.63 73.41 4.68
CA ALA A 216 -37.89 73.89 3.34
C ALA A 216 -38.77 72.91 2.52
N ASN A 217 -39.64 72.17 3.17
CA ASN A 217 -40.43 71.13 2.53
C ASN A 217 -41.49 71.72 1.59
N ASP A 218 -41.45 71.37 0.32
CA ASP A 218 -42.40 71.70 -0.73
C ASP A 218 -43.45 70.56 -0.98
N ASN A 219 -43.65 69.73 -0.01
CA ASN A 219 -44.53 68.53 -0.01
C ASN A 219 -44.12 67.37 -0.96
N ASN A 220 -42.85 67.29 -1.31
CA ASN A 220 -42.43 66.24 -2.25
C ASN A 220 -41.25 65.50 -1.76
N TYR A 221 -41.47 64.21 -1.37
CA TYR A 221 -40.43 63.14 -1.39
C TYR A 221 -39.25 63.39 -0.44
N ASN A 222 -39.46 63.54 0.81
CA ASN A 222 -38.46 63.63 1.83
C ASN A 222 -37.86 62.29 2.05
N GLY A 223 -36.65 62.24 2.58
CA GLY A 223 -35.92 61.02 2.85
C GLY A 223 -36.50 60.15 3.95
N SER A 224 -35.93 59.02 4.14
CA SER A 224 -36.24 58.07 5.21
C SER A 224 -35.05 57.95 6.16
N VAL A 225 -35.29 57.52 7.39
CA VAL A 225 -34.28 57.28 8.38
C VAL A 225 -34.16 55.81 8.73
N VAL A 226 -32.99 55.42 9.15
CA VAL A 226 -32.76 54.17 9.88
C VAL A 226 -32.18 54.52 11.24
N LEU A 227 -32.89 54.16 12.28
CA LEU A 227 -32.52 54.36 13.66
C LEU A 227 -32.20 52.99 14.30
N GLY A 228 -31.17 52.93 15.13
CA GLY A 228 -30.79 51.68 15.87
C GLY A 228 -30.83 51.91 17.36
N THR A 229 -31.32 50.93 18.11
CA THR A 229 -31.31 50.97 19.60
C THR A 229 -30.86 49.65 20.14
N ALA A 230 -29.88 49.65 21.07
CA ALA A 230 -29.23 48.44 21.61
C ALA A 230 -30.01 47.90 22.82
N ASN A 231 -30.38 46.64 22.74
CA ASN A 231 -31.03 45.85 23.80
C ASN A 231 -32.23 46.57 24.47
N PRO A 232 -33.15 47.25 23.72
CA PRO A 232 -34.34 47.84 24.36
C PRO A 232 -35.23 46.72 24.91
N THR A 233 -35.91 47.01 26.01
CA THR A 233 -36.97 46.15 26.53
C THR A 233 -38.32 46.51 25.95
N GLN A 234 -38.44 47.76 25.50
CA GLN A 234 -39.61 48.34 24.82
C GLN A 234 -39.20 49.42 23.84
N VAL A 235 -39.88 49.45 22.71
CA VAL A 235 -39.91 50.62 21.80
C VAL A 235 -41.35 50.94 21.47
N SER A 236 -41.60 52.19 21.20
CA SER A 236 -42.88 52.62 20.61
C SER A 236 -42.66 53.71 19.58
N THR A 237 -43.53 53.72 18.58
CA THR A 237 -43.60 54.76 17.59
C THR A 237 -44.97 55.43 17.67
N ALA A 238 -45.00 56.74 17.65
CA ALA A 238 -46.21 57.53 17.59
C ALA A 238 -46.23 58.27 16.25
N TYR A 239 -47.32 58.16 15.52
CA TYR A 239 -47.51 58.66 14.20
C TYR A 239 -48.51 59.81 14.21
N SER A 240 -48.19 60.94 13.61
CA SER A 240 -49.08 62.04 13.34
C SER A 240 -49.09 62.31 11.85
N GLY A 241 -50.21 62.04 11.17
CA GLY A 241 -50.28 61.97 9.74
C GLY A 241 -50.34 60.58 9.17
N ASN A 242 -50.20 60.43 7.86
CA ASN A 242 -50.09 59.15 7.18
C ASN A 242 -48.64 58.67 7.25
N GLU A 243 -48.32 57.83 8.19
CA GLU A 243 -46.92 57.42 8.46
C GLU A 243 -46.82 55.95 8.67
N ALA A 244 -45.67 55.41 8.32
CA ALA A 244 -45.38 53.98 8.47
C ALA A 244 -43.99 53.74 9.11
N THR A 245 -43.92 52.73 9.95
CA THR A 245 -42.59 52.26 10.42
C THR A 245 -42.44 50.75 10.27
N LEU A 246 -41.22 50.33 10.02
CA LEU A 246 -40.82 48.92 9.99
C LEU A 246 -39.66 48.70 10.93
N PHE A 247 -39.46 47.41 11.28
CA PHE A 247 -38.49 47.05 12.28
C PHE A 247 -37.60 45.89 11.77
N ALA A 248 -36.30 45.95 12.11
CA ALA A 248 -35.33 44.88 11.77
C ALA A 248 -34.43 44.56 12.93
N VAL A 249 -33.79 43.42 12.85
CA VAL A 249 -32.69 43.01 13.72
C VAL A 249 -31.42 42.82 12.90
N SER A 250 -30.27 43.12 13.52
CA SER A 250 -28.98 42.94 12.85
C SER A 250 -28.58 41.48 12.83
N LEU A 251 -28.42 40.93 11.64
CA LEU A 251 -27.97 39.54 11.41
C LEU A 251 -26.87 39.52 10.34
N PRO A 252 -25.68 40.08 10.61
CA PRO A 252 -24.59 40.05 9.64
C PRO A 252 -24.17 38.65 9.26
N PRO A 253 -23.90 38.37 7.97
CA PRO A 253 -23.42 37.08 7.53
C PRO A 253 -21.93 36.89 7.89
N LEU A 254 -21.63 35.69 8.33
CA LEU A 254 -20.28 35.25 8.68
C LEU A 254 -19.98 33.92 7.98
N THR A 255 -18.85 33.86 7.28
CA THR A 255 -18.34 32.64 6.64
C THR A 255 -17.01 32.27 7.28
N PHE A 256 -16.84 31.00 7.60
CA PHE A 256 -15.58 30.49 8.10
C PHE A 256 -15.08 29.34 7.23
N ASN A 257 -13.98 29.56 6.53
CA ASN A 257 -13.33 28.60 5.66
C ASN A 257 -12.10 28.01 6.37
N LEU A 258 -11.88 26.73 6.13
CA LEU A 258 -10.71 26.01 6.60
C LEU A 258 -9.96 25.43 5.40
N VAL A 259 -8.73 25.87 5.21
CA VAL A 259 -7.81 25.42 4.17
C VAL A 259 -6.75 24.55 4.83
N ILE A 260 -6.53 23.35 4.30
CA ILE A 260 -5.56 22.39 4.79
C ILE A 260 -4.40 22.32 3.80
N ASN A 261 -3.26 22.88 4.19
CA ASN A 261 -2.04 22.88 3.38
C ASN A 261 -1.17 21.64 3.72
N GLY A 262 -1.73 20.45 3.51
CA GLY A 262 -1.16 19.16 3.87
C GLY A 262 -1.65 18.64 5.23
N ARG A 263 -1.54 17.32 5.42
CA ARG A 263 -1.94 16.63 6.66
C ARG A 263 -0.77 15.86 7.24
N VAL A 264 -0.66 15.85 8.57
CA VAL A 264 0.31 15.01 9.30
C VAL A 264 -0.04 13.54 9.09
N SER A 265 -1.32 13.18 9.14
CA SER A 265 -1.80 11.84 8.77
C SER A 265 -2.97 11.96 7.79
N ALA A 266 -3.09 11.03 6.87
CA ALA A 266 -4.22 10.96 5.93
C ALA A 266 -5.57 10.80 6.65
N SER A 267 -5.58 10.27 7.88
CA SER A 267 -6.77 10.15 8.73
C SER A 267 -7.15 11.43 9.45
N ASP A 268 -6.30 12.46 9.45
CA ASP A 268 -6.58 13.71 10.14
C ASP A 268 -7.71 14.46 9.44
N GLN A 269 -8.76 14.73 10.21
CA GLN A 269 -9.88 15.52 9.80
C GLN A 269 -10.09 16.67 10.78
N PHE A 270 -10.63 17.77 10.29
CA PHE A 270 -10.74 19.01 11.06
C PHE A 270 -12.16 19.50 11.04
N THR A 271 -12.63 20.00 12.18
CA THR A 271 -13.93 20.61 12.33
C THR A 271 -13.76 22.11 12.58
N ALA A 272 -14.15 22.93 11.62
CA ALA A 272 -14.30 24.37 11.77
C ALA A 272 -15.60 24.65 12.54
N SER A 273 -15.57 25.58 13.48
CA SER A 273 -16.70 25.95 14.32
C SER A 273 -16.84 27.46 14.40
N ILE A 274 -18.06 27.94 14.21
CA ILE A 274 -18.54 29.28 14.58
C ILE A 274 -19.39 29.11 15.84
N ALA A 275 -19.05 29.78 16.92
CA ALA A 275 -19.78 29.71 18.17
C ALA A 275 -19.89 31.07 18.84
N TYR A 276 -20.99 31.35 19.57
CA TYR A 276 -21.01 32.45 20.52
C TYR A 276 -20.02 32.20 21.65
N THR A 277 -19.33 33.24 22.08
CA THR A 277 -18.30 33.12 23.13
C THR A 277 -18.91 33.01 24.53
N SER A 278 -19.92 33.82 24.83
CA SER A 278 -20.58 33.86 26.15
C SER A 278 -22.09 34.23 26.04
N PRO A 279 -23.01 33.43 26.61
CA PRO A 279 -22.78 32.01 26.93
C PRO A 279 -22.37 31.25 25.68
N ALA A 280 -21.51 30.23 25.82
CA ALA A 280 -21.01 29.47 24.68
C ALA A 280 -22.14 28.68 24.02
N ALA A 281 -22.27 28.82 22.72
CA ALA A 281 -23.23 28.05 21.91
C ALA A 281 -22.74 27.95 20.46
N VAL A 282 -22.69 26.72 19.96
CA VAL A 282 -22.29 26.47 18.57
C VAL A 282 -23.39 26.97 17.61
N ILE A 283 -23.00 27.78 16.66
CA ILE A 283 -23.86 28.31 15.61
C ILE A 283 -23.78 27.41 14.37
N LYS A 284 -22.55 27.10 13.93
CA LYS A 284 -22.31 26.29 12.75
C LYS A 284 -21.01 25.53 12.85
N THR A 285 -20.99 24.34 12.31
CA THR A 285 -19.77 23.55 12.14
C THR A 285 -19.66 23.03 10.72
N ALA A 286 -18.42 22.77 10.30
CA ALA A 286 -18.14 22.10 9.05
C ALA A 286 -16.88 21.24 9.24
N THR A 287 -16.94 19.97 8.80
CA THR A 287 -15.84 19.01 8.98
C THR A 287 -15.28 18.61 7.63
N THR A 288 -13.95 18.55 7.52
CA THR A 288 -13.27 18.10 6.31
C THR A 288 -13.59 16.64 6.03
N ALA A 289 -13.55 16.24 4.75
CA ALA A 289 -13.68 14.86 4.32
C ALA A 289 -12.51 14.52 3.37
N GLY A 290 -11.77 13.46 3.66
CA GLY A 290 -10.59 13.07 2.89
C GLY A 290 -9.54 14.19 2.84
N ALA A 291 -8.97 14.46 1.67
CA ALA A 291 -7.94 15.48 1.49
C ALA A 291 -8.49 16.92 1.35
N GLY A 292 -9.82 17.08 1.30
CA GLY A 292 -10.44 18.35 0.96
C GLY A 292 -10.37 19.43 2.05
N ASN A 293 -10.60 20.68 1.62
CA ASN A 293 -10.88 21.84 2.46
C ASN A 293 -12.36 21.85 2.84
N VAL A 294 -12.75 22.72 3.77
CA VAL A 294 -14.17 22.87 4.13
C VAL A 294 -14.49 24.32 4.47
N GLY A 295 -15.75 24.72 4.29
CA GLY A 295 -16.27 26.01 4.73
C GLY A 295 -17.68 25.84 5.33
N THR A 296 -18.01 26.70 6.28
CA THR A 296 -19.34 26.70 6.92
C THR A 296 -20.45 27.21 5.99
N GLY A 297 -20.08 27.85 4.89
CA GLY A 297 -20.98 28.71 4.14
C GLY A 297 -21.34 29.96 4.93
N ALA A 298 -22.00 30.91 4.27
CA ALA A 298 -22.53 32.10 4.93
C ALA A 298 -23.60 31.70 5.96
N THR A 299 -23.41 32.15 7.19
CA THR A 299 -24.35 31.92 8.29
C THR A 299 -24.70 33.25 8.95
N SER A 300 -25.97 33.46 9.29
CA SER A 300 -26.41 34.65 9.99
C SER A 300 -26.05 34.54 11.48
N VAL A 301 -25.45 35.58 12.05
CA VAL A 301 -25.18 35.66 13.49
C VAL A 301 -25.96 36.86 14.07
N ILE A 302 -26.39 36.76 15.33
CA ILE A 302 -27.00 37.92 16.00
C ILE A 302 -25.89 38.92 16.26
N GLY A 303 -25.92 40.06 15.57
CA GLY A 303 -24.87 41.07 15.60
C GLY A 303 -24.58 41.56 17.00
N THR A 304 -23.41 42.16 17.20
CA THR A 304 -22.90 42.70 18.48
C THR A 304 -22.57 41.66 19.56
N ASN A 305 -22.72 40.37 19.29
CA ASN A 305 -22.28 39.31 20.14
C ASN A 305 -20.87 38.87 19.77
N SER A 306 -20.08 38.55 20.81
CA SER A 306 -18.74 38.00 20.57
C SER A 306 -18.84 36.58 20.04
N ILE A 307 -18.17 36.32 18.93
CA ILE A 307 -18.09 35.04 18.21
C ILE A 307 -16.67 34.50 18.33
N THR A 308 -16.58 33.22 18.57
CA THR A 308 -15.32 32.45 18.49
C THR A 308 -15.32 31.63 17.22
N LEU A 309 -14.30 31.83 16.38
CA LEU A 309 -13.95 30.97 15.26
C LEU A 309 -12.85 30.03 15.72
N SER A 310 -13.09 28.75 15.65
CA SER A 310 -12.10 27.75 16.13
C SER A 310 -12.07 26.54 15.24
N VAL A 311 -10.96 25.83 15.31
CA VAL A 311 -10.81 24.52 14.69
C VAL A 311 -10.48 23.49 15.77
N ALA A 312 -10.98 22.27 15.59
CA ALA A 312 -10.64 21.13 16.40
C ALA A 312 -10.37 19.92 15.50
N MET A 313 -9.62 18.94 16.01
CA MET A 313 -9.52 17.64 15.34
C MET A 313 -10.87 16.94 15.40
N ALA A 314 -11.31 16.38 14.28
CA ALA A 314 -12.48 15.54 14.25
C ALA A 314 -12.20 14.16 14.88
N ALA A 315 -13.24 13.50 15.35
CA ALA A 315 -13.11 12.16 15.94
C ALA A 315 -12.51 11.17 14.93
N GLY A 316 -11.55 10.35 15.35
CA GLY A 316 -10.84 9.40 14.52
C GLY A 316 -9.58 9.94 13.85
N SER A 317 -9.23 11.21 14.05
CA SER A 317 -7.94 11.76 13.63
C SER A 317 -6.79 11.15 14.42
N PHE A 318 -5.66 10.93 13.74
CA PHE A 318 -4.46 10.37 14.37
C PHE A 318 -3.66 11.42 15.15
N SER A 319 -3.51 12.62 14.59
CA SER A 319 -2.65 13.66 15.16
C SER A 319 -3.41 14.58 16.12
N ALA A 320 -2.67 15.28 16.96
CA ALA A 320 -3.21 16.38 17.75
C ALA A 320 -3.20 17.69 16.93
N LEU A 321 -4.10 18.64 17.27
CA LEU A 321 -4.14 19.94 16.61
C LEU A 321 -2.83 20.73 16.78
N SER A 322 -2.11 20.52 17.87
CA SER A 322 -0.80 21.14 18.14
C SER A 322 0.30 20.75 17.15
N ALA A 323 0.08 19.70 16.35
CA ALA A 323 0.96 19.33 15.24
C ALA A 323 0.79 20.23 14.01
N TYR A 324 -0.09 21.22 14.05
CA TYR A 324 -0.35 22.13 12.95
C TYR A 324 -0.17 23.58 13.39
N THR A 325 0.36 24.40 12.47
CA THR A 325 0.35 25.84 12.63
C THR A 325 -0.85 26.39 11.89
N GLY A 326 -1.66 27.22 12.57
CA GLY A 326 -2.79 27.91 11.98
C GLY A 326 -2.43 29.35 11.63
N SER A 327 -2.95 29.85 10.51
CA SER A 327 -2.87 31.25 10.13
C SER A 327 -4.22 31.74 9.66
N MET A 328 -4.76 32.76 10.33
CA MET A 328 -6.05 33.37 10.05
C MET A 328 -5.90 34.59 9.15
N SER A 329 -6.81 34.73 8.20
CA SER A 329 -7.03 35.91 7.38
C SER A 329 -8.53 36.15 7.24
N CYS A 330 -8.99 37.34 7.49
CA CYS A 330 -10.40 37.73 7.34
C CYS A 330 -10.53 38.92 6.42
N SER A 331 -11.64 38.96 5.70
CA SER A 331 -12.07 40.12 4.90
C SER A 331 -13.51 40.47 5.22
N ASN A 332 -13.87 41.70 5.06
CA ASN A 332 -15.24 42.22 5.16
C ASN A 332 -15.64 42.79 3.80
N SER A 333 -16.61 42.17 3.16
CA SER A 333 -17.16 42.66 1.87
C SER A 333 -18.38 43.56 2.05
N GLY A 334 -18.88 43.65 3.28
CA GLY A 334 -19.93 44.59 3.61
C GLY A 334 -19.40 46.04 3.74
N PRO A 335 -20.29 47.03 3.78
CA PRO A 335 -19.89 48.42 3.93
C PRO A 335 -19.18 48.74 5.24
N GLY A 336 -19.30 47.86 6.27
CA GLY A 336 -18.71 48.06 7.58
C GLY A 336 -19.44 49.10 8.45
N ALA A 337 -19.33 48.94 9.78
CA ALA A 337 -20.10 49.77 10.72
C ALA A 337 -19.67 51.25 10.72
N ALA A 338 -18.44 51.58 10.37
CA ALA A 338 -17.98 52.98 10.29
C ALA A 338 -18.73 53.78 9.25
N THR A 339 -19.24 53.18 8.20
CA THR A 339 -20.11 53.83 7.19
C THR A 339 -21.39 54.35 7.83
N TYR A 340 -21.78 53.88 8.99
CA TYR A 340 -23.01 54.16 9.70
C TYR A 340 -22.78 54.78 11.09
N GLY A 341 -21.64 55.44 11.29
CA GLY A 341 -21.30 56.12 12.53
C GLY A 341 -20.86 55.19 13.67
N GLY A 342 -20.74 53.86 13.41
CA GLY A 342 -20.22 52.89 14.33
C GLY A 342 -18.69 52.67 14.19
N THR A 343 -18.15 51.73 14.90
CA THR A 343 -16.76 51.30 14.78
C THR A 343 -16.69 50.02 13.97
N ASN A 344 -15.84 49.97 12.95
CA ASN A 344 -15.63 48.78 12.14
C ASN A 344 -15.17 47.62 13.01
N THR A 345 -15.65 46.41 12.69
CA THR A 345 -15.24 45.20 13.33
C THR A 345 -13.73 44.98 13.13
N VAL A 346 -13.02 44.72 14.22
CA VAL A 346 -11.62 44.33 14.16
C VAL A 346 -11.57 42.90 13.66
N LEU A 347 -11.00 42.71 12.46
CA LEU A 347 -10.89 41.40 11.83
C LEU A 347 -9.69 40.66 12.38
N PRO A 348 -9.89 39.43 12.86
CA PRO A 348 -8.79 38.61 13.36
C PRO A 348 -7.83 38.20 12.23
N SER A 349 -6.53 38.20 12.54
CA SER A 349 -5.48 37.77 11.62
C SER A 349 -4.30 37.16 12.39
N GLY A 350 -3.39 36.50 11.65
CA GLY A 350 -2.15 35.98 12.20
C GLY A 350 -2.23 34.52 12.73
N ALA A 351 -1.25 34.14 13.54
CA ALA A 351 -1.07 32.78 14.00
C ALA A 351 -2.07 32.38 15.09
N GLY A 352 -2.60 31.17 15.01
CA GLY A 352 -3.50 30.58 16.02
C GLY A 352 -4.51 29.61 15.42
N THR A 353 -5.28 28.96 16.29
CA THR A 353 -6.33 28.01 15.93
C THR A 353 -7.70 28.38 16.50
N SER A 354 -7.77 29.51 17.21
CA SER A 354 -8.98 30.04 17.79
C SER A 354 -8.90 31.57 17.84
N PHE A 355 -9.94 32.24 17.36
CA PHE A 355 -9.97 33.68 17.19
C PHE A 355 -11.36 34.21 17.58
N ALA A 356 -11.39 35.42 18.15
CA ALA A 356 -12.61 36.09 18.51
C ALA A 356 -12.87 37.30 17.59
N LEU A 357 -14.14 37.55 17.30
CA LEU A 357 -14.59 38.78 16.65
C LEU A 357 -16.02 39.12 17.10
N THR A 358 -16.41 40.36 16.91
CA THR A 358 -17.76 40.82 17.25
C THR A 358 -18.38 41.51 16.03
N PRO A 359 -19.08 40.77 15.16
CA PRO A 359 -19.67 41.29 13.96
C PRO A 359 -20.63 42.45 14.26
N GLN A 360 -20.55 43.49 13.49
CA GLN A 360 -21.41 44.70 13.60
C GLN A 360 -22.39 44.72 12.42
N THR A 361 -23.37 45.59 12.54
CA THR A 361 -24.26 45.88 11.42
C THR A 361 -23.46 46.43 10.25
N GLY A 362 -23.78 45.97 9.06
CA GLY A 362 -23.06 46.37 7.84
C GLY A 362 -21.89 45.42 7.52
N ASP A 363 -21.61 44.43 8.34
CA ASP A 363 -20.56 43.45 8.06
C ASP A 363 -21.08 42.29 7.17
N ALA A 364 -20.19 41.84 6.30
CA ALA A 364 -20.31 40.60 5.56
C ALA A 364 -18.91 39.94 5.60
N ILE A 365 -18.63 39.20 6.67
CA ILE A 365 -17.27 38.75 7.00
C ILE A 365 -17.01 37.35 6.48
N THR A 366 -15.88 37.20 5.81
CA THR A 366 -15.32 35.90 5.45
C THR A 366 -13.95 35.76 6.09
N CYS A 367 -13.80 34.71 6.91
CA CYS A 367 -12.54 34.35 7.54
C CYS A 367 -12.04 33.03 6.95
N THR A 368 -10.75 32.95 6.69
CA THR A 368 -10.07 31.73 6.25
C THR A 368 -8.94 31.41 7.21
N LEU A 369 -8.99 30.24 7.81
CA LEU A 369 -7.92 29.66 8.60
C LEU A 369 -7.18 28.64 7.75
N THR A 370 -5.88 28.86 7.55
CA THR A 370 -5.02 27.90 6.88
C THR A 370 -4.24 27.09 7.91
N LEU A 371 -4.37 25.78 7.91
CA LEU A 371 -3.57 24.87 8.72
C LEU A 371 -2.43 24.29 7.90
N THR A 372 -1.22 24.38 8.44
CA THR A 372 0.00 23.88 7.80
C THR A 372 0.72 22.94 8.78
N PRO A 373 1.06 21.69 8.35
CA PRO A 373 1.87 20.78 9.16
C PRO A 373 3.33 21.27 9.24
N PRO A 374 4.13 20.79 10.23
CA PRO A 374 5.52 21.19 10.36
C PRO A 374 6.35 20.71 9.17
N PRO A 375 7.34 21.47 8.74
CA PRO A 375 8.29 21.04 7.72
C PRO A 375 9.19 19.92 8.26
N GLN A 376 9.64 19.01 7.38
CA GLN A 376 10.46 17.85 7.71
C GLN A 376 11.92 18.05 7.30
N THR A 377 12.85 17.51 8.07
CA THR A 377 14.27 17.50 7.74
C THR A 377 14.61 16.18 7.04
N VAL A 378 15.25 16.25 5.88
CA VAL A 378 15.80 15.10 5.16
C VAL A 378 17.31 15.08 5.36
N ALA A 379 17.81 13.96 5.81
CA ALA A 379 19.24 13.74 6.08
C ALA A 379 19.63 12.30 5.76
N GLY A 380 20.93 12.06 5.65
CA GLY A 380 21.47 10.74 5.39
C GLY A 380 22.99 10.72 5.41
N THR A 381 23.56 9.62 4.94
CA THR A 381 25.00 9.37 4.91
C THR A 381 25.40 8.84 3.54
N VAL A 382 26.43 9.42 2.95
CA VAL A 382 27.19 8.84 1.83
C VAL A 382 28.39 8.14 2.43
N TYR A 383 28.38 6.82 2.46
CA TYR A 383 29.35 6.03 3.22
C TYR A 383 30.16 5.09 2.34
N ASN A 384 31.38 4.74 2.83
CA ASN A 384 32.18 3.66 2.26
C ASN A 384 31.60 2.32 2.75
N ASP A 385 30.87 1.65 1.90
CA ASP A 385 30.35 0.31 2.12
C ASP A 385 31.47 -0.73 1.93
N ALA A 386 32.33 -0.82 2.94
CA ALA A 386 33.51 -1.63 2.86
C ALA A 386 33.22 -3.14 2.81
N ASN A 387 32.15 -3.59 3.40
CA ASN A 387 31.64 -4.96 3.33
C ASN A 387 30.68 -5.21 2.16
N HIS A 388 30.35 -4.17 1.39
CA HIS A 388 29.54 -4.18 0.16
C HIS A 388 28.18 -4.88 0.30
N ASN A 389 27.57 -4.79 1.49
CA ASN A 389 26.26 -5.39 1.76
C ASN A 389 25.06 -4.46 1.45
N GLY A 390 25.31 -3.20 1.08
CA GLY A 390 24.31 -2.19 0.77
C GLY A 390 23.55 -1.66 1.99
N VAL A 391 24.13 -1.77 3.18
CA VAL A 391 23.56 -1.29 4.46
C VAL A 391 24.63 -0.54 5.21
N LEU A 392 24.30 0.62 5.75
CA LEU A 392 25.22 1.35 6.62
C LEU A 392 25.39 0.63 7.97
N ASP A 393 26.55 0.05 8.20
CA ASP A 393 26.90 -0.73 9.39
C ASP A 393 27.76 0.06 10.38
N ASN A 394 27.87 -0.49 11.61
CA ASN A 394 28.76 0.04 12.62
C ASN A 394 30.22 -0.09 12.17
N GLY A 395 30.90 1.03 12.10
CA GLY A 395 32.32 1.11 11.68
C GLY A 395 32.51 1.61 10.27
N GLU A 396 31.44 1.71 9.49
CA GLU A 396 31.44 2.38 8.20
C GLU A 396 31.32 3.90 8.40
N SER A 397 32.01 4.66 7.61
CA SER A 397 32.08 6.11 7.71
C SER A 397 32.09 6.74 6.31
N GLY A 398 32.26 8.05 6.23
CA GLY A 398 32.32 8.75 4.94
C GLY A 398 33.39 8.19 4.02
N THR A 399 33.25 8.48 2.74
CA THR A 399 34.18 7.97 1.70
C THR A 399 35.55 8.59 1.73
N GLY A 400 35.78 9.67 2.49
CA GLY A 400 37.02 10.47 2.41
C GLY A 400 37.06 11.36 1.16
N VAL A 401 36.18 11.22 0.23
CA VAL A 401 36.15 12.01 -1.02
C VAL A 401 35.54 13.38 -0.76
N ALA A 402 36.31 14.43 -1.04
CA ALA A 402 35.85 15.82 -0.95
C ALA A 402 35.04 16.21 -2.20
N GLY A 403 34.15 17.19 -2.03
CA GLY A 403 33.35 17.73 -3.16
C GLY A 403 32.13 16.89 -3.56
N LEU A 404 31.68 15.97 -2.70
CA LEU A 404 30.42 15.28 -2.90
C LEU A 404 29.27 16.12 -2.40
N TYR A 405 28.17 16.07 -3.10
CA TYR A 405 26.90 16.73 -2.77
C TYR A 405 25.75 15.76 -2.95
N VAL A 406 24.71 15.95 -2.15
CA VAL A 406 23.40 15.36 -2.43
C VAL A 406 22.46 16.50 -2.82
N LYS A 407 21.85 16.42 -3.99
CA LYS A 407 20.91 17.43 -4.49
C LYS A 407 19.49 17.00 -4.19
N LEU A 408 18.65 17.97 -3.85
CA LEU A 408 17.21 17.77 -3.63
C LEU A 408 16.46 18.36 -4.83
N ALA A 409 15.82 17.54 -5.62
CA ALA A 409 15.02 17.95 -6.76
C ALA A 409 13.55 17.59 -6.57
N PRO A 410 12.58 18.40 -7.06
CA PRO A 410 11.18 17.97 -7.09
C PRO A 410 11.01 16.71 -7.95
N TYR A 411 10.07 15.82 -7.54
CA TYR A 411 9.69 14.65 -8.34
C TYR A 411 8.26 14.80 -8.83
N SER A 412 8.06 14.81 -10.12
CA SER A 412 6.74 14.87 -10.74
C SER A 412 6.74 14.22 -12.13
N ALA A 413 5.57 13.83 -12.60
CA ALA A 413 5.41 13.17 -13.92
C ALA A 413 6.34 11.96 -14.14
N GLY A 414 6.71 11.25 -13.07
CA GLY A 414 7.56 10.06 -13.15
C GLY A 414 9.07 10.33 -13.25
N ALA A 415 9.52 11.59 -13.08
CA ALA A 415 10.93 11.97 -13.19
C ALA A 415 11.33 13.05 -12.17
N CYS A 416 12.63 13.10 -11.86
CA CYS A 416 13.25 14.21 -11.14
C CYS A 416 13.25 15.46 -12.01
N GLN A 417 12.88 16.61 -11.44
CA GLN A 417 12.74 17.87 -12.17
C GLN A 417 13.94 18.78 -11.95
N SER A 418 14.41 19.41 -13.01
CA SER A 418 15.43 20.46 -12.98
C SER A 418 14.77 21.85 -12.94
N PRO A 419 15.30 22.82 -12.17
CA PRO A 419 16.48 22.68 -11.33
C PRO A 419 16.18 21.98 -10.00
N ALA A 420 17.20 21.42 -9.36
CA ALA A 420 17.13 21.01 -7.96
C ALA A 420 16.86 22.25 -7.08
N THR A 421 16.18 22.05 -5.96
CA THR A 421 15.83 23.11 -5.01
C THR A 421 16.96 23.43 -4.03
N ALA A 422 17.83 22.44 -3.77
CA ALA A 422 18.97 22.58 -2.87
C ALA A 422 20.06 21.58 -3.20
N ALA A 423 21.30 21.86 -2.77
CA ALA A 423 22.42 20.94 -2.76
C ALA A 423 23.05 20.96 -1.37
N ALA A 424 23.12 19.80 -0.71
CA ALA A 424 23.76 19.62 0.59
C ALA A 424 25.16 19.05 0.39
N ALA A 425 26.17 19.70 0.94
CA ALA A 425 27.53 19.18 0.93
C ALA A 425 27.63 17.94 1.82
N VAL A 426 28.31 16.92 1.34
CA VAL A 426 28.60 15.70 2.10
C VAL A 426 29.89 15.90 2.89
N ASN A 427 29.87 15.63 4.18
CA ASN A 427 31.09 15.65 4.99
C ASN A 427 31.96 14.46 4.60
N ALA A 428 33.14 14.70 4.08
CA ALA A 428 34.04 13.64 3.57
C ALA A 428 34.34 12.56 4.62
N ALA A 429 34.55 12.94 5.89
CA ALA A 429 34.96 12.01 6.94
C ALA A 429 33.78 11.20 7.51
N SER A 430 32.64 11.85 7.79
CA SER A 430 31.49 11.19 8.37
C SER A 430 30.47 10.72 7.34
N GLY A 431 30.53 11.22 6.11
CA GLY A 431 29.53 10.99 5.07
C GLY A 431 28.21 11.74 5.27
N ALA A 432 28.01 12.41 6.40
CA ALA A 432 26.73 13.01 6.75
C ALA A 432 26.38 14.17 5.82
N TYR A 433 25.08 14.26 5.48
CA TYR A 433 24.49 15.40 4.81
C TYR A 433 23.08 15.66 5.37
N SER A 434 22.62 16.89 5.28
CA SER A 434 21.24 17.25 5.66
C SER A 434 20.77 18.48 4.89
N PHE A 435 19.48 18.55 4.68
CA PHE A 435 18.79 19.70 4.10
C PHE A 435 18.12 20.53 5.19
N ALA A 436 17.92 21.83 4.93
CA ALA A 436 17.04 22.66 5.74
C ALA A 436 15.61 22.05 5.76
N PRO A 437 14.82 22.29 6.82
CA PRO A 437 13.45 21.81 6.87
C PRO A 437 12.65 22.19 5.63
N MET A 438 11.93 21.21 5.04
CA MET A 438 11.20 21.35 3.79
C MET A 438 9.75 20.90 3.92
N PRO A 439 8.85 21.42 3.07
CA PRO A 439 7.46 20.99 3.02
C PRO A 439 7.31 19.50 2.65
N ALA A 440 6.16 18.92 2.98
CA ALA A 440 5.77 17.62 2.45
C ALA A 440 5.68 17.66 0.92
N GLY A 441 6.05 16.54 0.29
CA GLY A 441 6.05 16.44 -1.17
C GLY A 441 6.89 15.27 -1.66
N ASN A 442 6.88 15.08 -2.97
CA ASN A 442 7.70 14.08 -3.63
C ASN A 442 9.00 14.72 -4.12
N TYR A 443 10.13 14.10 -3.79
CA TYR A 443 11.45 14.58 -4.10
C TYR A 443 12.34 13.47 -4.65
N CYS A 444 13.43 13.90 -5.32
CA CYS A 444 14.59 13.07 -5.61
C CYS A 444 15.78 13.57 -4.80
N LEU A 445 16.52 12.63 -4.23
CA LEU A 445 17.88 12.86 -3.75
C LEU A 445 18.85 12.34 -4.80
N ILE A 446 19.80 13.15 -5.22
CA ILE A 446 20.71 12.85 -6.32
C ILE A 446 22.13 13.06 -5.84
N LEU A 447 22.90 11.97 -5.76
CA LEU A 447 24.34 12.05 -5.47
C LEU A 447 25.09 12.64 -6.66
N ASN A 448 25.92 13.65 -6.42
CA ASN A 448 26.66 14.34 -7.47
C ASN A 448 28.02 14.85 -6.95
N GLN A 449 28.91 15.22 -7.86
CA GLN A 449 30.24 15.76 -7.55
C GLN A 449 30.35 17.28 -7.68
N ASP A 450 29.24 17.98 -7.90
CA ASP A 450 29.14 19.42 -7.91
C ASP A 450 27.84 19.91 -7.25
N ASN A 451 27.72 21.21 -6.99
CA ASN A 451 26.57 21.85 -6.38
C ASN A 451 25.65 22.60 -7.37
N THR A 452 25.86 22.41 -8.67
CA THR A 452 25.09 23.10 -9.72
C THR A 452 23.65 22.57 -9.75
N LEU A 453 22.69 23.42 -9.40
CA LEU A 453 21.31 23.00 -9.23
C LEU A 453 20.60 22.57 -10.55
N THR A 454 21.09 23.04 -11.68
CA THR A 454 20.55 22.65 -12.99
C THR A 454 21.01 21.28 -13.46
N ASP A 455 22.12 20.78 -12.94
CA ASP A 455 22.57 19.41 -13.19
C ASP A 455 21.91 18.44 -12.19
N ILE A 456 21.01 17.62 -12.68
CA ILE A 456 20.32 16.55 -11.91
C ILE A 456 20.75 15.15 -12.33
N THR A 457 21.91 15.01 -13.00
CA THR A 457 22.51 13.74 -13.37
C THR A 457 23.25 13.16 -12.17
N ALA A 458 22.96 11.91 -11.79
CA ALA A 458 23.70 11.26 -10.73
C ALA A 458 25.14 10.99 -11.15
N SER A 459 26.09 11.26 -10.25
CA SER A 459 27.53 11.07 -10.51
C SER A 459 28.21 10.49 -9.28
N VAL A 460 28.77 9.28 -9.43
CA VAL A 460 29.60 8.59 -8.44
C VAL A 460 31.06 8.96 -8.66
N PRO A 461 31.88 9.14 -7.61
CA PRO A 461 33.29 9.46 -7.75
C PRO A 461 34.05 8.45 -8.61
N ALA A 462 35.07 8.92 -9.34
CA ALA A 462 35.92 8.05 -10.12
C ALA A 462 36.62 6.98 -9.21
N GLY A 463 36.58 5.74 -9.63
CA GLY A 463 37.09 4.60 -8.87
C GLY A 463 36.12 3.96 -7.91
N TRP A 464 34.97 4.55 -7.72
CA TRP A 464 33.91 4.05 -6.83
C TRP A 464 32.71 3.50 -7.63
N ILE A 465 31.96 2.60 -7.01
CA ILE A 465 30.67 2.12 -7.52
C ILE A 465 29.61 2.20 -6.43
N GLY A 466 28.36 2.44 -6.84
CA GLY A 466 27.23 2.43 -5.91
C GLY A 466 26.87 1.01 -5.46
N THR A 467 26.58 0.87 -4.17
CA THR A 467 26.11 -0.37 -3.53
C THR A 467 24.68 -0.22 -3.01
N GLN A 468 24.47 0.69 -2.05
CA GLN A 468 23.14 1.10 -1.63
C GLN A 468 22.69 2.25 -2.54
N ASN A 469 21.50 2.12 -3.15
CA ASN A 469 21.01 3.09 -4.14
C ASN A 469 22.02 3.34 -5.28
N ALA A 470 22.47 2.24 -5.89
CA ALA A 470 23.57 2.20 -6.86
C ALA A 470 23.39 3.14 -8.07
N SER A 471 22.16 3.55 -8.39
CA SER A 471 21.87 4.55 -9.42
C SER A 471 22.31 5.97 -9.03
N GLY A 472 22.65 6.21 -7.75
CA GLY A 472 22.91 7.54 -7.20
C GLY A 472 21.64 8.40 -7.04
N ILE A 473 20.44 7.81 -7.16
CA ILE A 473 19.15 8.50 -7.06
C ILE A 473 18.26 7.76 -6.07
N ILE A 474 17.66 8.51 -5.12
CA ILE A 474 16.62 8.05 -4.21
C ILE A 474 15.37 8.85 -4.51
N GLN A 475 14.24 8.20 -4.75
CA GLN A 475 12.93 8.83 -4.79
C GLN A 475 12.33 8.81 -3.38
N LEU A 476 11.93 9.97 -2.89
CA LEU A 476 11.48 10.19 -1.52
C LEU A 476 10.13 10.89 -1.50
N ASN A 477 9.18 10.31 -0.78
CA ASN A 477 7.95 10.99 -0.40
C ASN A 477 8.08 11.51 1.04
N VAL A 478 8.22 12.82 1.18
CA VAL A 478 8.23 13.48 2.50
C VAL A 478 6.80 13.67 2.95
N VAL A 479 6.40 12.96 3.97
CA VAL A 479 5.08 13.08 4.60
C VAL A 479 5.19 13.87 5.89
N PRO A 480 4.18 14.66 6.26
CA PRO A 480 4.27 15.51 7.45
C PRO A 480 4.28 14.75 8.77
N SER A 481 3.92 13.46 8.75
CA SER A 481 3.67 12.65 9.94
C SER A 481 4.92 12.20 10.69
N GLU A 482 6.00 11.99 9.95
CA GLU A 482 7.24 11.43 10.49
C GLU A 482 8.43 12.03 9.74
N PRO A 483 9.53 12.33 10.43
CA PRO A 483 10.76 12.62 9.72
C PRO A 483 11.13 11.39 8.88
N PRO A 484 11.46 11.57 7.60
CA PRO A 484 11.86 10.45 6.77
C PRO A 484 13.08 9.76 7.41
N PRO A 485 13.13 8.41 7.33
CA PRO A 485 14.31 7.70 7.79
C PRO A 485 15.57 8.22 7.07
N PRO A 486 16.78 8.02 7.62
CA PRO A 486 18.00 8.43 6.96
C PRO A 486 18.09 7.86 5.54
N GLN A 487 18.38 8.73 4.58
CA GLN A 487 18.47 8.39 3.16
C GLN A 487 19.95 8.19 2.81
N ASN A 488 20.40 6.95 2.72
CA ASN A 488 21.83 6.65 2.60
C ASN A 488 22.22 6.26 1.18
N PHE A 489 23.46 6.60 0.79
CA PHE A 489 24.12 6.12 -0.41
C PHE A 489 25.37 5.35 0.01
N GLY A 490 25.40 4.05 -0.29
CA GLY A 490 26.58 3.22 -0.12
C GLY A 490 27.46 3.28 -1.36
N LEU A 491 28.74 3.49 -1.18
CA LEU A 491 29.76 3.49 -2.23
C LEU A 491 30.87 2.52 -1.85
N TYR A 492 31.30 1.72 -2.80
CA TYR A 492 32.47 0.82 -2.65
C TYR A 492 33.65 1.35 -3.44
N ASP A 493 34.80 1.47 -2.78
CA ASP A 493 36.06 1.85 -3.44
C ASP A 493 36.61 0.66 -4.21
N GLY A 494 36.36 0.62 -5.50
CA GLY A 494 36.77 -0.48 -6.38
C GLY A 494 35.76 -0.77 -7.48
N SER A 495 35.66 -2.05 -7.85
CA SER A 495 34.80 -2.53 -8.93
C SER A 495 34.05 -3.78 -8.51
N SER A 496 33.05 -4.16 -9.26
CA SER A 496 32.33 -5.42 -9.06
C SER A 496 32.16 -6.20 -10.37
N VAL A 497 32.05 -7.53 -10.23
CA VAL A 497 31.77 -8.45 -11.32
C VAL A 497 30.53 -9.27 -10.96
N SER A 498 29.50 -9.19 -11.75
CA SER A 498 28.27 -9.92 -11.50
C SER A 498 27.81 -10.71 -12.71
N GLY A 499 27.10 -11.78 -12.43
CA GLY A 499 26.53 -12.65 -13.46
C GLY A 499 25.71 -13.77 -12.87
N VAL A 500 25.44 -14.79 -13.66
CA VAL A 500 24.65 -15.95 -13.29
C VAL A 500 25.38 -17.25 -13.69
N VAL A 501 25.39 -18.24 -12.81
CA VAL A 501 25.69 -19.61 -13.15
C VAL A 501 24.38 -20.35 -13.34
N PHE A 502 24.16 -20.97 -14.47
CA PHE A 502 22.86 -21.54 -14.85
C PHE A 502 22.97 -22.94 -15.44
N GLY A 503 21.88 -23.68 -15.43
CA GLY A 503 21.77 -24.99 -16.07
C GLY A 503 21.46 -24.85 -17.56
N ASP A 504 22.49 -24.99 -18.39
CA ASP A 504 22.43 -24.81 -19.86
C ASP A 504 21.89 -26.09 -20.54
N THR A 505 20.62 -26.37 -20.29
CA THR A 505 19.97 -27.63 -20.71
C THR A 505 18.89 -27.45 -21.77
N GLY A 506 18.65 -26.21 -22.22
CA GLY A 506 17.62 -25.88 -23.20
C GLY A 506 16.20 -25.89 -22.66
N ALA A 507 16.02 -25.64 -21.37
CA ALA A 507 14.72 -25.61 -20.73
C ALA A 507 13.81 -24.51 -21.27
N GLY A 508 12.50 -24.78 -21.44
CA GLY A 508 11.50 -23.80 -21.87
C GLY A 508 11.70 -23.26 -23.28
N ALA A 509 12.16 -24.08 -24.22
CA ALA A 509 12.50 -23.73 -25.59
C ALA A 509 13.81 -22.92 -25.75
N GLY A 510 14.68 -22.95 -24.73
CA GLY A 510 16.07 -22.49 -24.86
C GLY A 510 16.93 -23.38 -25.73
N ILE A 511 18.14 -22.95 -26.07
CA ILE A 511 19.11 -23.70 -26.87
C ILE A 511 20.10 -24.37 -25.92
N ALA A 512 20.04 -25.69 -25.76
CA ALA A 512 20.92 -26.44 -24.87
C ALA A 512 22.40 -26.28 -25.25
N ASN A 513 23.25 -26.13 -24.24
CA ASN A 513 24.73 -26.13 -24.31
C ASN A 513 25.33 -24.97 -25.12
N ASN A 514 24.59 -23.88 -25.33
CA ASN A 514 25.07 -22.73 -26.11
C ASN A 514 25.85 -21.69 -25.26
N GLY A 515 25.89 -21.85 -23.92
CA GLY A 515 26.57 -20.97 -23.00
C GLY A 515 25.84 -19.64 -22.73
N VAL A 516 24.57 -19.52 -23.16
CA VAL A 516 23.72 -18.35 -22.98
C VAL A 516 22.50 -18.77 -22.19
N GLN A 517 22.18 -18.05 -21.14
CA GLN A 517 20.95 -18.30 -20.39
C GLN A 517 19.75 -17.83 -21.21
N ASP A 518 18.98 -18.76 -21.76
CA ASP A 518 17.80 -18.51 -22.57
C ASP A 518 16.61 -19.41 -22.18
N GLY A 519 15.46 -19.21 -22.82
CA GLY A 519 14.24 -19.96 -22.48
C GLY A 519 13.82 -19.80 -21.01
N SER A 520 13.74 -20.92 -20.27
CA SER A 520 13.48 -20.95 -18.83
C SER A 520 14.60 -21.65 -18.04
N GLU A 521 15.82 -21.49 -18.48
CA GLU A 521 16.97 -22.07 -17.83
C GLU A 521 17.17 -21.49 -16.43
N ALA A 522 17.20 -22.37 -15.44
CA ALA A 522 17.27 -21.98 -14.05
C ALA A 522 18.72 -21.69 -13.61
N GLY A 523 18.88 -20.75 -12.69
CA GLY A 523 20.14 -20.57 -12.00
C GLY A 523 20.55 -21.80 -11.21
N LEU A 524 21.85 -22.01 -11.04
CA LEU A 524 22.44 -23.08 -10.24
C LEU A 524 22.95 -22.54 -8.91
N GLY A 525 22.32 -22.97 -7.83
CA GLY A 525 22.74 -22.65 -6.45
C GLY A 525 23.93 -23.47 -5.98
N SER A 526 24.63 -22.95 -4.95
CA SER A 526 25.77 -23.60 -4.28
C SER A 526 27.03 -23.81 -5.15
N VAL A 527 27.11 -23.19 -6.31
CA VAL A 527 28.33 -23.17 -7.12
C VAL A 527 29.29 -22.12 -6.56
N LEU A 528 30.50 -22.49 -6.29
CA LEU A 528 31.56 -21.55 -5.88
C LEU A 528 32.09 -20.84 -7.13
N VAL A 529 31.83 -19.53 -7.26
CA VAL A 529 32.45 -18.70 -8.28
C VAL A 529 33.67 -18.04 -7.66
N GLN A 530 34.83 -18.20 -8.28
CA GLN A 530 36.10 -17.72 -7.77
C GLN A 530 36.75 -16.76 -8.76
N GLY A 531 37.25 -15.64 -8.23
CA GLY A 531 38.16 -14.73 -8.93
C GLY A 531 39.59 -14.99 -8.49
N SER A 532 40.51 -15.01 -9.44
CA SER A 532 41.93 -15.21 -9.18
C SER A 532 42.78 -14.34 -10.10
N GLY A 533 43.96 -13.98 -9.67
CA GLY A 533 44.92 -13.10 -10.39
C GLY A 533 45.00 -11.73 -9.72
N ALA A 534 44.41 -10.69 -10.31
CA ALA A 534 44.44 -9.32 -9.75
C ALA A 534 43.93 -9.25 -8.30
N VAL A 535 43.01 -10.11 -7.93
CA VAL A 535 42.51 -10.30 -6.58
C VAL A 535 42.04 -11.74 -6.39
N THR A 536 42.11 -12.26 -5.16
CA THR A 536 41.49 -13.52 -4.81
C THR A 536 40.17 -13.23 -4.09
N THR A 537 39.06 -13.60 -4.71
CA THR A 537 37.69 -13.39 -4.20
C THR A 537 36.83 -14.58 -4.58
N ALA A 538 35.82 -14.90 -3.79
CA ALA A 538 34.90 -16.00 -4.10
C ALA A 538 33.55 -15.83 -3.46
N MET A 539 32.50 -16.35 -4.13
CA MET A 539 31.14 -16.38 -3.63
C MET A 539 30.45 -17.67 -4.03
N ARG A 540 29.60 -18.24 -3.15
CA ARG A 540 28.68 -19.31 -3.51
C ARG A 540 27.38 -18.73 -4.01
N THR A 541 26.93 -19.24 -5.15
CA THR A 541 25.66 -18.80 -5.73
C THR A 541 24.48 -19.21 -4.87
N PRO A 542 23.46 -18.34 -4.67
CA PRO A 542 22.15 -18.70 -4.15
C PRO A 542 21.37 -19.55 -5.19
N ALA A 543 20.17 -19.97 -4.87
CA ALA A 543 19.31 -20.76 -5.76
C ALA A 543 19.05 -20.11 -7.12
N SER A 544 19.11 -18.78 -7.21
CA SER A 544 18.99 -18.03 -8.47
C SER A 544 20.23 -18.14 -9.37
N GLY A 545 21.32 -18.71 -8.89
CA GLY A 545 22.59 -18.77 -9.61
C GLY A 545 23.36 -17.45 -9.68
N ALA A 546 22.79 -16.34 -9.19
CA ALA A 546 23.41 -15.02 -9.26
C ALA A 546 24.66 -14.94 -8.36
N TYR A 547 25.63 -14.16 -8.80
CA TYR A 547 26.81 -13.88 -7.98
C TYR A 547 27.32 -12.45 -8.22
N THR A 548 28.00 -11.91 -7.22
CA THR A 548 28.75 -10.67 -7.33
C THR A 548 30.08 -10.83 -6.61
N LEU A 549 31.18 -10.60 -7.32
CA LEU A 549 32.53 -10.58 -6.77
C LEU A 549 33.00 -9.13 -6.71
N TRP A 550 33.67 -8.76 -5.65
CA TRP A 550 34.17 -7.42 -5.40
C TRP A 550 35.66 -7.35 -5.62
N ILE A 551 36.11 -6.26 -6.27
CA ILE A 551 37.50 -6.02 -6.65
C ILE A 551 37.93 -4.71 -5.97
N PRO A 552 38.73 -4.76 -4.91
CA PRO A 552 39.22 -3.57 -4.20
C PRO A 552 39.99 -2.62 -5.12
N ALA A 553 39.94 -1.32 -4.80
CA ALA A 553 40.76 -0.33 -5.44
C ALA A 553 42.27 -0.71 -5.35
N GLY A 554 43.03 -0.35 -6.38
CA GLY A 554 44.42 -0.69 -6.48
C GLY A 554 44.72 -2.12 -6.96
N SER A 555 43.72 -2.97 -7.16
CA SER A 555 43.92 -4.27 -7.82
C SER A 555 44.38 -4.06 -9.25
N SER A 556 45.46 -4.73 -9.66
CA SER A 556 46.07 -4.59 -10.98
C SER A 556 46.39 -5.95 -11.61
N GLY A 557 46.41 -5.98 -12.93
CA GLY A 557 46.62 -7.19 -13.72
C GLY A 557 45.36 -7.90 -14.13
N ALA A 558 45.50 -9.08 -14.75
CA ALA A 558 44.39 -9.85 -15.24
C ALA A 558 43.62 -10.54 -14.10
N LEU A 559 42.31 -10.50 -14.15
CA LEU A 559 41.38 -11.23 -13.27
C LEU A 559 40.73 -12.34 -14.06
N THR A 560 40.78 -13.56 -13.53
CA THR A 560 40.13 -14.73 -14.09
C THR A 560 38.98 -15.17 -13.21
N ILE A 561 37.76 -15.19 -13.71
CA ILE A 561 36.55 -15.65 -13.05
C ILE A 561 36.26 -17.08 -13.47
N THR A 562 36.14 -18.00 -12.51
CA THR A 562 35.93 -19.42 -12.75
C THR A 562 34.80 -19.95 -11.88
N PRO A 563 33.74 -20.54 -12.41
CA PRO A 563 32.80 -21.32 -11.63
C PRO A 563 33.38 -22.71 -11.33
N LEU A 564 33.54 -23.05 -10.06
CA LEU A 564 33.90 -24.39 -9.64
C LEU A 564 32.63 -25.27 -9.71
N ALA A 565 32.52 -25.98 -10.82
CA ALA A 565 31.36 -26.82 -11.08
C ALA A 565 31.17 -27.90 -9.99
N PRO A 566 29.92 -28.26 -9.60
CA PRO A 566 29.68 -29.41 -8.76
C PRO A 566 30.28 -30.67 -9.38
N SER A 567 30.55 -31.69 -8.54
CA SER A 567 31.17 -32.94 -8.99
C SER A 567 30.44 -33.53 -10.22
N GLY A 568 31.19 -33.79 -11.28
CA GLY A 568 30.69 -34.34 -12.54
C GLY A 568 30.02 -33.36 -13.48
N TYR A 569 29.68 -32.14 -13.06
CA TYR A 569 29.12 -31.11 -13.96
C TYR A 569 30.17 -30.67 -14.98
N LEU A 570 29.72 -30.29 -16.16
CA LEU A 570 30.54 -29.83 -17.27
C LEU A 570 30.20 -28.39 -17.62
N ALA A 571 31.21 -27.56 -17.86
CA ALA A 571 30.98 -26.22 -18.40
C ALA A 571 30.70 -26.30 -19.91
N THR A 572 29.60 -25.70 -20.34
CA THR A 572 29.21 -25.64 -21.76
C THR A 572 29.72 -24.41 -22.45
N GLY A 573 29.57 -23.27 -21.85
CA GLY A 573 29.95 -21.97 -22.35
C GLY A 573 29.94 -20.90 -21.27
N GLY A 574 30.19 -19.65 -21.68
CA GLY A 574 30.09 -18.49 -20.81
C GLY A 574 30.16 -17.19 -21.58
N SER A 575 29.61 -16.16 -20.98
CA SER A 575 29.61 -14.80 -21.50
C SER A 575 30.58 -13.93 -20.72
N PRO A 576 31.44 -13.15 -21.38
CA PRO A 576 32.23 -12.13 -20.69
C PRO A 576 31.43 -10.89 -20.28
N GLY A 577 30.12 -10.78 -20.67
CA GLY A 577 29.27 -9.65 -20.36
C GLY A 577 29.90 -8.31 -20.74
N THR A 578 29.76 -7.32 -19.85
CA THR A 578 30.34 -5.97 -20.05
C THR A 578 31.84 -5.87 -19.72
N SER A 579 32.50 -6.98 -19.34
CA SER A 579 33.92 -6.95 -18.94
C SER A 579 34.86 -6.71 -20.13
N GLY A 580 34.41 -6.90 -21.36
CA GLY A 580 35.25 -6.84 -22.55
C GLY A 580 36.33 -7.94 -22.60
N GLY A 581 36.24 -8.93 -21.69
CA GLY A 581 37.18 -10.03 -21.59
C GLY A 581 36.94 -11.14 -22.60
N SER A 582 37.71 -12.23 -22.43
CA SER A 582 37.61 -13.43 -23.25
C SER A 582 37.18 -14.62 -22.41
N TYR A 583 36.26 -15.44 -22.97
CA TYR A 583 35.90 -16.72 -22.40
C TYR A 583 36.85 -17.83 -22.90
N SER A 584 37.44 -18.58 -21.98
CA SER A 584 38.15 -19.81 -22.27
C SER A 584 37.70 -20.84 -21.23
N ARG A 585 36.99 -21.87 -21.69
CA ARG A 585 36.34 -22.88 -20.82
C ARG A 585 37.24 -23.35 -19.68
N PRO A 586 36.81 -23.27 -18.40
CA PRO A 586 35.51 -22.79 -17.95
C PRO A 586 35.47 -21.32 -17.50
N SER A 587 36.44 -20.49 -17.83
CA SER A 587 36.72 -19.22 -17.20
C SER A 587 36.57 -18.00 -18.15
N VAL A 588 36.28 -16.84 -17.57
CA VAL A 588 36.39 -15.53 -18.22
C VAL A 588 37.59 -14.78 -17.64
N THR A 589 38.43 -14.19 -18.51
CA THR A 589 39.60 -13.39 -18.11
C THR A 589 39.54 -12.00 -18.71
N PHE A 590 39.75 -10.97 -17.87
CA PHE A 590 39.79 -9.56 -18.28
C PHE A 590 40.68 -8.76 -17.32
N THR A 591 41.02 -7.51 -17.67
CA THR A 591 41.73 -6.60 -16.77
C THR A 591 40.74 -5.59 -16.18
N PRO A 592 40.45 -5.63 -14.86
CA PRO A 592 39.48 -4.72 -14.23
C PRO A 592 40.00 -3.29 -14.22
N VAL A 593 39.08 -2.34 -14.34
CA VAL A 593 39.27 -0.90 -14.19
C VAL A 593 38.47 -0.44 -12.99
N ALA A 594 39.07 0.32 -12.09
CA ALA A 594 38.42 0.81 -10.88
C ALA A 594 37.16 1.66 -11.22
N GLY A 595 36.12 1.55 -10.40
CA GLY A 595 34.86 2.27 -10.59
C GLY A 595 33.90 1.65 -11.62
N HIS A 596 34.17 0.42 -12.08
CA HIS A 596 33.30 -0.25 -13.04
C HIS A 596 32.50 -1.39 -12.42
N ALA A 597 31.20 -1.41 -12.64
CA ALA A 597 30.35 -2.54 -12.33
C ALA A 597 30.19 -3.41 -13.58
N TYR A 598 30.95 -4.50 -13.65
CA TYR A 598 30.86 -5.45 -14.77
C TYR A 598 29.66 -6.36 -14.55
N THR A 599 28.82 -6.50 -15.58
CA THR A 599 27.59 -7.28 -15.51
C THR A 599 27.52 -8.34 -16.60
N GLY A 600 26.72 -9.39 -16.39
CA GLY A 600 26.49 -10.42 -17.40
C GLY A 600 27.67 -11.37 -17.62
N VAL A 601 28.63 -11.46 -16.69
CA VAL A 601 29.70 -12.48 -16.74
C VAL A 601 29.09 -13.79 -16.27
N SER A 602 28.59 -14.60 -17.20
CA SER A 602 27.73 -15.73 -16.89
C SER A 602 28.31 -17.05 -17.39
N PHE A 603 27.92 -18.17 -16.77
CA PHE A 603 28.46 -19.49 -17.05
C PHE A 603 27.36 -20.53 -17.14
N GLY A 604 27.33 -21.28 -18.25
CA GLY A 604 26.47 -22.43 -18.44
C GLY A 604 27.13 -23.72 -17.94
N LEU A 605 26.43 -24.48 -17.13
CA LEU A 605 26.86 -25.79 -16.63
C LEU A 605 25.77 -26.82 -16.91
N ILE A 606 26.17 -28.08 -17.16
CA ILE A 606 25.25 -29.20 -17.32
C ILE A 606 25.57 -30.33 -16.34
N PRO A 607 24.55 -31.04 -15.83
CA PRO A 607 24.79 -32.22 -15.00
C PRO A 607 25.50 -33.33 -15.78
N PRO A 608 26.16 -34.29 -15.08
CA PRO A 608 26.79 -35.40 -15.72
C PRO A 608 25.77 -36.37 -16.34
N ASN A 609 26.17 -37.05 -17.38
CA ASN A 609 25.45 -38.25 -17.81
C ASN A 609 25.57 -39.34 -16.75
N SER A 610 24.61 -40.23 -16.68
CA SER A 610 24.69 -41.43 -15.86
C SER A 610 24.40 -42.69 -16.67
N LEU A 611 25.05 -43.78 -16.33
CA LEU A 611 24.81 -45.10 -16.87
C LEU A 611 24.90 -46.10 -15.73
N ALA A 612 23.87 -46.89 -15.52
CA ALA A 612 23.76 -47.85 -14.40
C ALA A 612 22.70 -48.92 -14.68
N PRO A 613 22.68 -50.00 -13.92
CA PRO A 613 23.70 -50.50 -12.95
C PRO A 613 24.82 -51.33 -13.60
N ASN A 614 25.86 -51.71 -12.87
CA ASN A 614 26.74 -52.80 -13.24
C ASN A 614 25.99 -54.14 -13.09
N GLY A 615 26.31 -55.11 -13.93
CA GLY A 615 25.71 -56.43 -13.90
C GLY A 615 26.71 -57.57 -13.57
N ALA A 616 26.20 -58.61 -12.91
CA ALA A 616 26.97 -59.84 -12.72
C ALA A 616 25.99 -61.04 -12.70
N GLN A 617 26.25 -62.02 -13.53
CA GLN A 617 25.42 -63.23 -13.57
C GLN A 617 26.29 -64.47 -13.72
N GLN A 618 25.83 -65.55 -13.14
CA GLN A 618 26.38 -66.91 -13.30
C GLN A 618 25.41 -67.75 -14.07
N VAL A 619 25.85 -68.37 -15.15
CA VAL A 619 25.01 -69.10 -16.09
C VAL A 619 25.65 -70.41 -16.58
N GLN A 620 24.86 -71.19 -17.24
CA GLN A 620 25.34 -72.50 -17.84
C GLN A 620 25.98 -72.26 -19.21
N PRO A 621 26.87 -73.14 -19.68
CA PRO A 621 27.35 -73.14 -21.06
C PRO A 621 26.19 -73.18 -22.07
N GLY A 622 26.25 -72.33 -23.09
CA GLY A 622 25.19 -72.24 -24.10
C GLY A 622 23.99 -71.34 -23.74
N ALA A 623 23.93 -70.80 -22.53
CA ALA A 623 22.87 -69.92 -22.09
C ALA A 623 22.94 -68.57 -22.76
N THR A 624 21.81 -67.87 -22.78
CA THR A 624 21.70 -66.45 -23.12
C THR A 624 21.44 -65.70 -21.85
N VAL A 625 22.16 -64.60 -21.63
CA VAL A 625 21.96 -63.69 -20.52
C VAL A 625 21.74 -62.28 -21.02
N THR A 626 20.94 -61.52 -20.27
CA THR A 626 20.67 -60.11 -20.59
C THR A 626 20.98 -59.24 -19.39
N TYR A 627 21.59 -58.06 -19.62
CA TYR A 627 21.85 -57.01 -18.66
C TYR A 627 21.05 -55.80 -19.03
N ALA A 628 20.23 -55.31 -18.13
CA ALA A 628 19.45 -54.08 -18.35
C ALA A 628 20.16 -52.88 -17.73
N HIS A 629 20.37 -51.85 -18.52
CA HIS A 629 21.00 -50.62 -18.10
C HIS A 629 20.12 -49.42 -18.43
N THR A 630 20.35 -48.35 -17.72
CA THR A 630 19.69 -47.07 -17.98
C THR A 630 20.76 -46.01 -18.14
N PHE A 631 20.77 -45.36 -19.31
CA PHE A 631 21.48 -44.12 -19.54
C PHE A 631 20.53 -42.93 -19.29
N ILE A 632 20.98 -41.90 -18.57
CA ILE A 632 20.28 -40.63 -18.41
C ILE A 632 21.16 -39.52 -18.92
N ALA A 633 20.68 -38.77 -19.87
CA ALA A 633 21.44 -37.66 -20.49
C ALA A 633 21.45 -36.44 -19.57
N GLY A 634 22.61 -35.85 -19.33
CA GLY A 634 22.76 -34.58 -18.61
C GLY A 634 22.22 -33.38 -19.37
N SER A 635 22.34 -33.40 -20.72
CA SER A 635 21.84 -32.38 -21.62
C SER A 635 21.61 -32.96 -23.02
N ALA A 636 21.18 -32.08 -23.96
CA ALA A 636 20.91 -32.47 -25.34
C ALA A 636 22.20 -32.85 -26.10
N GLY A 637 22.14 -33.92 -26.88
CA GLY A 637 23.27 -34.39 -27.67
C GLY A 637 23.01 -35.62 -28.51
N GLN A 638 24.08 -36.23 -28.99
CA GLN A 638 24.09 -37.50 -29.70
C GLN A 638 24.90 -38.48 -28.82
N VAL A 639 24.30 -39.57 -28.36
CA VAL A 639 24.98 -40.58 -27.59
C VAL A 639 25.28 -41.82 -28.45
N SER A 640 26.54 -42.20 -28.49
CA SER A 640 27.02 -43.44 -29.11
C SER A 640 27.29 -44.45 -28.05
N PHE A 641 26.73 -45.65 -28.22
CA PHE A 641 26.96 -46.76 -27.30
C PHE A 641 27.93 -47.74 -27.92
N THR A 642 28.94 -48.14 -27.15
CA THR A 642 29.93 -49.12 -27.60
C THR A 642 30.14 -50.17 -26.52
N ILE A 643 30.35 -51.41 -26.91
CA ILE A 643 30.70 -52.51 -26.01
C ILE A 643 32.11 -52.96 -26.31
N THR A 644 32.90 -53.07 -25.26
CA THR A 644 34.18 -53.80 -25.31
C THR A 644 34.08 -55.02 -24.41
N ALA A 645 34.56 -56.15 -24.89
CA ALA A 645 34.51 -57.41 -24.15
C ALA A 645 35.90 -57.98 -23.99
N SER A 646 36.11 -58.62 -22.82
CA SER A 646 37.33 -59.34 -22.50
C SER A 646 36.93 -60.67 -21.87
N SER A 647 37.02 -61.73 -22.67
CA SER A 647 36.64 -63.08 -22.23
C SER A 647 37.88 -63.89 -21.76
N THR A 648 37.73 -64.63 -20.68
CA THR A 648 38.79 -65.45 -20.14
C THR A 648 38.22 -66.89 -19.91
N PRO A 649 38.69 -67.94 -20.67
CA PRO A 649 39.59 -67.83 -21.83
C PRO A 649 38.90 -67.14 -23.03
N ALA A 650 39.68 -66.59 -23.93
CA ALA A 650 39.21 -65.88 -25.13
C ALA A 650 38.54 -66.79 -26.17
N SER A 651 38.65 -68.10 -26.04
CA SER A 651 38.02 -69.09 -26.91
C SER A 651 37.34 -70.15 -26.04
N PRO A 652 36.12 -70.60 -26.44
CA PRO A 652 35.36 -70.16 -27.59
C PRO A 652 34.83 -68.74 -27.45
N ALA A 653 34.59 -68.07 -28.58
CA ALA A 653 34.17 -66.62 -28.60
C ALA A 653 32.73 -66.45 -28.09
N TRP A 654 32.57 -65.45 -27.28
CA TRP A 654 31.28 -64.96 -26.79
C TRP A 654 30.68 -63.98 -27.81
N THR A 655 29.31 -63.94 -27.94
CA THR A 655 28.64 -63.03 -28.83
C THR A 655 27.80 -62.04 -28.00
N THR A 656 28.02 -60.78 -28.22
CA THR A 656 27.32 -59.72 -27.50
C THR A 656 26.61 -58.80 -28.48
N VAL A 657 25.35 -58.47 -28.17
CA VAL A 657 24.52 -57.54 -28.99
C VAL A 657 23.83 -56.54 -28.06
N LEU A 658 23.83 -55.29 -28.45
CA LEU A 658 23.18 -54.20 -27.73
C LEU A 658 21.84 -53.83 -28.35
N TYR A 659 20.82 -53.75 -27.53
CA TYR A 659 19.46 -53.34 -27.94
C TYR A 659 19.02 -52.10 -27.15
N GLN A 660 18.14 -51.32 -27.77
CA GLN A 660 17.40 -50.29 -27.06
C GLN A 660 16.12 -50.92 -26.51
N ASP A 661 15.92 -50.94 -25.22
CA ASP A 661 14.66 -51.31 -24.57
C ASP A 661 13.69 -50.11 -24.67
N VAL A 662 12.88 -50.12 -25.71
CA VAL A 662 11.98 -48.99 -26.00
C VAL A 662 10.91 -48.80 -24.90
N SER A 663 10.52 -49.89 -24.26
CA SER A 663 9.50 -49.89 -23.23
C SER A 663 10.06 -49.69 -21.83
N CYS A 664 11.41 -49.70 -21.67
CA CYS A 664 12.10 -49.73 -20.39
C CYS A 664 11.59 -50.86 -19.46
N SER A 665 11.28 -52.02 -20.03
CA SER A 665 10.77 -53.20 -19.31
C SER A 665 11.85 -53.95 -18.54
N GLY A 666 13.11 -53.72 -18.88
CA GLY A 666 14.26 -54.49 -18.38
C GLY A 666 14.37 -55.89 -18.97
N THR A 667 13.52 -56.25 -19.94
CA THR A 667 13.51 -57.55 -20.61
C THR A 667 13.52 -57.40 -22.12
N LEU A 668 14.36 -58.16 -22.81
CA LEU A 668 14.43 -58.09 -24.28
C LEU A 668 13.15 -58.60 -24.93
N THR A 669 12.53 -57.78 -25.74
CA THR A 669 11.31 -58.07 -26.49
C THR A 669 11.53 -58.01 -28.00
N ALA A 670 10.62 -58.58 -28.79
CA ALA A 670 10.73 -58.57 -30.27
C ALA A 670 10.61 -57.14 -30.86
N GLY A 671 10.12 -56.17 -30.08
CA GLY A 671 10.01 -54.78 -30.45
C GLY A 671 11.27 -53.90 -30.20
N ASP A 672 12.31 -54.47 -29.55
CA ASP A 672 13.52 -53.74 -29.18
C ASP A 672 14.54 -53.77 -30.30
N PRO A 673 14.85 -52.58 -30.88
CA PRO A 673 15.79 -52.54 -32.01
C PRO A 673 17.24 -52.67 -31.53
N GLN A 674 18.08 -53.31 -32.36
CA GLN A 674 19.51 -53.28 -32.13
C GLN A 674 20.06 -51.89 -32.36
N ILE A 675 20.93 -51.44 -31.48
CA ILE A 675 21.59 -50.12 -31.57
C ILE A 675 22.77 -50.26 -32.55
N SER A 676 22.67 -49.50 -33.65
CA SER A 676 23.71 -49.44 -34.67
C SER A 676 24.14 -48.00 -35.07
N ALA A 677 23.45 -47.00 -34.53
CA ALA A 677 23.71 -45.58 -34.78
C ALA A 677 23.58 -44.78 -33.47
N PRO A 678 24.19 -43.59 -33.40
CA PRO A 678 23.98 -42.67 -32.29
C PRO A 678 22.52 -42.34 -32.08
N ILE A 679 22.11 -42.18 -30.80
CA ILE A 679 20.76 -41.81 -30.41
C ILE A 679 20.75 -40.36 -30.01
N ALA A 680 19.83 -39.58 -30.57
CA ALA A 680 19.62 -38.17 -30.17
C ALA A 680 18.92 -38.15 -28.81
N VAL A 681 19.42 -37.34 -27.89
CA VAL A 681 18.88 -37.20 -26.53
C VAL A 681 18.66 -35.74 -26.16
N THR A 682 17.70 -35.54 -25.30
CA THR A 682 17.43 -34.22 -24.64
C THR A 682 17.84 -34.32 -23.19
N ALA A 683 17.87 -33.18 -22.48
CA ALA A 683 18.17 -33.12 -21.07
C ALA A 683 17.27 -34.05 -20.26
N ALA A 684 17.85 -34.76 -19.31
CA ALA A 684 17.21 -35.77 -18.46
C ALA A 684 16.51 -36.94 -19.19
N GLN A 685 16.69 -37.03 -20.52
CA GLN A 685 16.10 -38.14 -21.27
C GLN A 685 16.72 -39.48 -20.82
N LYS A 686 15.84 -40.42 -20.59
CA LYS A 686 16.19 -41.81 -20.24
C LYS A 686 16.26 -42.64 -21.52
N VAL A 687 17.36 -43.39 -21.67
CA VAL A 687 17.54 -44.40 -22.71
C VAL A 687 17.78 -45.74 -22.01
N CYS A 688 16.84 -46.67 -22.15
CA CYS A 688 16.98 -48.00 -21.56
C CYS A 688 17.64 -48.95 -22.57
N LEU A 689 18.55 -49.77 -22.11
CA LEU A 689 19.46 -50.59 -22.89
C LEU A 689 19.45 -52.01 -22.39
N ILE A 690 19.55 -52.98 -23.28
CA ILE A 690 19.75 -54.40 -22.94
C ILE A 690 20.98 -54.90 -23.69
N VAL A 691 21.97 -55.33 -22.92
CA VAL A 691 23.11 -56.07 -23.43
C VAL A 691 22.73 -57.55 -23.40
N LYS A 692 22.65 -58.18 -24.53
CA LYS A 692 22.42 -59.61 -24.69
C LYS A 692 23.74 -60.28 -24.91
N VAL A 693 24.09 -61.25 -24.08
CA VAL A 693 25.31 -62.07 -24.16
C VAL A 693 24.92 -63.53 -24.42
N GLN A 694 25.46 -64.06 -25.45
CA GLN A 694 25.36 -65.47 -25.77
C GLN A 694 26.63 -66.22 -25.28
N VAL A 695 26.45 -67.06 -24.32
CA VAL A 695 27.52 -67.91 -23.78
C VAL A 695 27.83 -69.02 -24.74
N PRO A 696 29.07 -69.29 -25.08
CA PRO A 696 29.42 -70.40 -25.93
C PRO A 696 29.03 -71.74 -25.33
N ALA A 697 28.46 -72.61 -26.11
CA ALA A 697 28.13 -74.02 -25.64
C ALA A 697 29.32 -74.82 -25.15
N GLY A 698 30.53 -74.53 -25.65
CA GLY A 698 31.78 -75.15 -25.24
C GLY A 698 32.52 -74.40 -24.13
N ALA A 699 31.94 -73.41 -23.48
CA ALA A 699 32.60 -72.66 -22.41
C ALA A 699 32.77 -73.58 -21.16
N SER A 700 33.96 -73.56 -20.59
CA SER A 700 34.24 -74.35 -19.34
C SER A 700 33.75 -73.60 -18.09
N ALA A 701 33.45 -74.36 -17.07
CA ALA A 701 33.13 -73.80 -15.77
C ALA A 701 34.28 -72.85 -15.28
N GLY A 702 33.93 -71.69 -14.79
CA GLY A 702 34.84 -70.66 -14.38
C GLY A 702 35.25 -69.71 -15.50
N ALA A 703 34.86 -69.92 -16.77
CA ALA A 703 35.01 -68.96 -17.84
C ALA A 703 34.22 -67.72 -17.56
N GLN A 704 34.80 -66.58 -17.87
CA GLN A 704 34.19 -65.28 -17.65
C GLN A 704 34.24 -64.41 -18.90
N ASP A 705 33.22 -63.61 -19.07
CA ASP A 705 33.19 -62.54 -20.00
C ASP A 705 32.95 -61.25 -19.23
N ALA A 706 33.91 -60.34 -19.26
CA ALA A 706 33.85 -59.03 -18.69
C ALA A 706 33.54 -57.99 -19.80
N LEU A 707 32.38 -57.42 -19.74
CA LEU A 707 31.93 -56.38 -20.69
C LEU A 707 32.06 -55.00 -20.09
N THR A 708 32.42 -54.04 -20.88
CA THR A 708 32.29 -52.61 -20.58
C THR A 708 31.36 -52.00 -21.65
N LEU A 709 30.19 -51.57 -21.23
CA LEU A 709 29.28 -50.73 -21.99
C LEU A 709 29.63 -49.27 -21.76
N SER A 710 30.02 -48.57 -22.80
CA SER A 710 30.37 -47.16 -22.76
C SER A 710 29.35 -46.34 -23.55
N ALA A 711 28.88 -45.23 -22.95
CA ALA A 711 28.02 -44.23 -23.58
C ALA A 711 28.81 -42.93 -23.75
N ALA A 712 29.18 -42.61 -24.98
CA ALA A 712 29.90 -41.38 -25.34
C ALA A 712 28.88 -40.41 -25.91
N CYS A 713 28.58 -39.34 -25.18
CA CYS A 713 27.66 -38.26 -25.56
C CYS A 713 28.44 -37.06 -26.12
N GLN A 714 28.14 -36.71 -27.36
CA GLN A 714 28.58 -35.47 -28.00
C GLN A 714 27.46 -34.44 -27.82
N TYR A 715 27.69 -33.40 -27.02
CA TYR A 715 26.69 -32.40 -26.70
C TYR A 715 26.46 -31.47 -27.91
N SER A 716 25.16 -31.18 -28.18
CA SER A 716 24.76 -30.27 -29.24
C SER A 716 25.12 -28.84 -28.89
N ASN A 717 25.34 -27.99 -29.87
CA ASN A 717 25.58 -26.52 -29.79
C ASN A 717 26.78 -26.08 -28.94
N ALA A 718 27.45 -26.94 -28.23
CA ALA A 718 28.61 -26.56 -27.41
C ALA A 718 29.76 -26.06 -28.27
N ASN A 719 30.26 -24.88 -27.99
CA ASN A 719 31.42 -24.27 -28.66
C ASN A 719 32.44 -23.73 -27.63
N PRO A 720 33.67 -24.26 -27.61
CA PRO A 720 34.20 -25.40 -28.39
C PRO A 720 33.42 -26.70 -28.10
N ALA A 721 33.52 -27.66 -29.01
CA ALA A 721 32.85 -28.96 -28.89
C ALA A 721 33.06 -29.60 -27.50
N LEU A 722 32.02 -30.24 -26.97
CA LEU A 722 32.02 -30.87 -25.66
C LEU A 722 31.51 -32.31 -25.76
N ALA A 723 32.20 -33.23 -25.17
CA ALA A 723 31.81 -34.62 -25.08
C ALA A 723 32.12 -35.22 -23.69
N ALA A 724 31.32 -36.17 -23.29
CA ALA A 724 31.56 -36.93 -22.06
C ALA A 724 31.19 -38.42 -22.25
N THR A 725 31.94 -39.28 -21.58
CA THR A 725 31.74 -40.75 -21.61
C THR A 725 31.48 -41.25 -20.21
N VAL A 726 30.49 -42.10 -20.08
CA VAL A 726 30.21 -42.86 -18.86
C VAL A 726 30.15 -44.37 -19.20
N SER A 727 30.48 -45.25 -18.31
CA SER A 727 30.52 -46.66 -18.57
C SER A 727 30.05 -47.51 -17.40
N VAL A 728 29.56 -48.68 -17.69
CA VAL A 728 29.22 -49.73 -16.71
C VAL A 728 29.87 -51.03 -17.15
N GLY A 729 30.10 -51.91 -16.18
CA GLY A 729 30.67 -53.21 -16.39
C GLY A 729 29.68 -54.33 -16.09
N ASP A 730 29.69 -55.36 -16.96
CA ASP A 730 28.91 -56.59 -16.75
C ASP A 730 29.88 -57.78 -16.71
N VAL A 731 29.68 -58.68 -15.80
CA VAL A 731 30.49 -59.91 -15.71
C VAL A 731 29.57 -61.15 -15.79
N THR A 732 29.80 -61.94 -16.84
CA THR A 732 29.11 -63.22 -16.98
C THR A 732 30.06 -64.33 -16.62
N THR A 733 29.76 -65.16 -15.65
CA THR A 733 30.58 -66.32 -15.24
C THR A 733 29.87 -67.60 -15.56
N VAL A 734 30.56 -68.54 -16.17
CA VAL A 734 30.06 -69.89 -16.41
C VAL A 734 30.21 -70.74 -15.11
N GLY A 735 29.06 -71.17 -14.64
CA GLY A 735 28.96 -72.00 -13.46
C GLY A 735 29.21 -73.52 -13.74
N SER A 736 29.57 -74.32 -12.73
CA SER A 736 29.46 -75.76 -12.77
C SER A 736 27.99 -76.18 -12.65
N ALA A 737 27.58 -77.30 -13.16
CA ALA A 737 26.24 -77.85 -13.17
C ALA A 737 25.75 -78.22 -11.73
N GLY A 738 25.42 -77.24 -10.96
CA GLY A 738 25.02 -77.42 -9.58
C GLY A 738 25.02 -76.09 -8.86
N THR A 739 24.22 -75.18 -9.21
CA THR A 739 24.57 -73.81 -9.00
C THR A 739 23.50 -73.04 -8.32
N LEU A 740 23.93 -72.04 -7.59
CA LEU A 740 23.10 -71.16 -6.88
C LEU A 740 22.59 -70.04 -7.84
N SER A 741 21.30 -69.78 -7.84
CA SER A 741 20.79 -68.51 -8.37
C SER A 741 20.59 -67.52 -7.21
N LEU A 742 20.95 -66.24 -7.41
CA LEU A 742 20.73 -65.19 -6.46
C LEU A 742 19.78 -64.13 -7.06
N ALA A 743 18.66 -63.91 -6.38
CA ALA A 743 17.72 -62.84 -6.71
C ALA A 743 17.80 -61.78 -5.62
N LYS A 744 17.75 -60.51 -6.00
CA LYS A 744 17.73 -59.37 -5.10
C LYS A 744 16.53 -58.51 -5.41
N LEU A 745 15.74 -58.18 -4.39
CA LEU A 745 14.60 -57.28 -4.48
C LEU A 745 14.75 -56.15 -3.48
N VAL A 746 14.13 -55.03 -3.75
CA VAL A 746 14.08 -53.84 -2.88
C VAL A 746 12.62 -53.47 -2.61
N ALA A 747 12.31 -53.17 -1.36
CA ALA A 747 11.04 -52.58 -0.94
C ALA A 747 11.28 -51.26 -0.19
N ASN A 748 10.50 -50.25 -0.50
CA ASN A 748 10.51 -49.01 0.25
C ASN A 748 9.56 -49.14 1.45
N LEU A 749 10.11 -49.36 2.64
CA LEU A 749 9.33 -49.53 3.85
C LEU A 749 8.62 -48.25 4.31
N THR A 750 9.17 -47.10 4.00
CA THR A 750 8.58 -45.80 4.38
C THR A 750 7.35 -45.48 3.54
N GLN A 751 7.39 -45.84 2.26
CA GLN A 751 6.31 -45.55 1.32
C GLN A 751 5.32 -46.72 1.18
N GLY A 752 5.57 -47.87 1.87
CA GLY A 752 4.67 -49.02 1.84
C GLY A 752 4.66 -49.78 0.51
N GLY A 753 5.71 -49.67 -0.30
CA GLY A 753 5.83 -50.34 -1.59
C GLY A 753 6.14 -51.85 -1.46
N GLY A 754 5.62 -52.68 -2.39
CA GLY A 754 5.97 -54.10 -2.52
C GLY A 754 7.43 -54.30 -2.96
N ALA A 755 8.00 -55.47 -2.70
CA ALA A 755 9.34 -55.81 -3.14
C ALA A 755 9.40 -55.96 -4.67
N ALA A 756 10.33 -55.25 -5.33
CA ALA A 756 10.57 -55.27 -6.76
C ALA A 756 12.07 -55.27 -7.07
N THR A 757 12.44 -55.52 -8.32
CA THR A 757 13.85 -55.48 -8.76
C THR A 757 14.45 -54.08 -8.75
N SER A 758 13.59 -53.03 -8.74
CA SER A 758 13.99 -51.61 -8.61
C SER A 758 12.86 -50.83 -7.95
N GLY A 759 13.15 -49.70 -7.30
CA GLY A 759 12.15 -48.84 -6.67
C GLY A 759 12.62 -47.43 -6.57
N ASN A 760 11.67 -46.49 -6.50
CA ASN A 760 11.95 -45.09 -6.24
C ASN A 760 11.99 -44.83 -4.73
N ALA A 761 12.84 -43.90 -4.32
CA ALA A 761 12.96 -43.51 -2.91
C ALA A 761 13.32 -42.05 -2.78
N HIS A 762 12.82 -41.43 -1.74
CA HIS A 762 13.15 -40.04 -1.38
C HIS A 762 14.22 -39.99 -0.29
N PRO A 763 14.93 -38.91 -0.14
CA PRO A 763 15.84 -38.73 0.99
C PRO A 763 15.12 -38.99 2.33
N GLY A 764 15.77 -39.79 3.18
CA GLY A 764 15.20 -40.23 4.46
C GLY A 764 14.36 -41.49 4.45
N ASP A 765 14.01 -42.04 3.27
CA ASP A 765 13.29 -43.31 3.17
C ASP A 765 14.13 -44.51 3.66
N THR A 766 13.49 -45.46 4.25
CA THR A 766 14.10 -46.76 4.62
C THR A 766 13.74 -47.81 3.57
N LEU A 767 14.79 -48.35 2.97
CA LEU A 767 14.67 -49.41 1.98
C LEU A 767 15.10 -50.73 2.61
N GLN A 768 14.35 -51.83 2.32
CA GLN A 768 14.72 -53.18 2.68
C GLN A 768 15.10 -53.93 1.42
N TYR A 769 16.31 -54.44 1.40
CA TYR A 769 16.79 -55.40 0.39
C TYR A 769 16.55 -56.81 0.86
N THR A 770 16.01 -57.65 -0.02
CA THR A 770 15.81 -59.08 0.19
C THR A 770 16.60 -59.84 -0.85
N LEU A 771 17.53 -60.66 -0.38
CA LEU A 771 18.34 -61.51 -1.23
C LEU A 771 17.88 -62.99 -1.05
N THR A 772 17.57 -63.63 -2.16
CA THR A 772 17.14 -65.05 -2.20
C THR A 772 18.18 -65.82 -2.98
N ALA A 773 18.92 -66.72 -2.29
CA ALA A 773 19.83 -67.66 -2.90
C ALA A 773 19.18 -69.01 -3.00
N THR A 774 18.92 -69.46 -4.22
CA THR A 774 18.27 -70.76 -4.49
C THR A 774 19.25 -71.70 -5.09
N ASN A 775 19.36 -72.94 -4.54
CA ASN A 775 20.10 -74.01 -5.18
C ASN A 775 19.28 -74.63 -6.32
N THR A 776 19.65 -74.25 -7.55
CA THR A 776 19.01 -74.69 -8.79
C THR A 776 19.61 -75.99 -9.31
N GLY A 777 20.64 -76.47 -8.70
CA GLY A 777 21.35 -77.70 -9.07
C GLY A 777 20.74 -78.90 -8.38
N ALA A 778 21.15 -80.13 -8.89
CA ALA A 778 20.72 -81.40 -8.35
C ALA A 778 21.43 -81.84 -7.05
N GLN A 779 22.55 -81.21 -6.72
CA GLN A 779 23.38 -81.60 -5.54
C GLN A 779 23.25 -80.49 -4.47
N ALA A 780 23.39 -80.89 -3.21
CA ALA A 780 23.41 -79.99 -2.10
C ALA A 780 24.72 -79.12 -2.13
N VAL A 781 24.56 -77.85 -1.82
CA VAL A 781 25.70 -76.85 -1.81
C VAL A 781 26.04 -76.58 -0.36
N SER A 782 27.32 -76.64 0.00
CA SER A 782 27.84 -76.30 1.32
C SER A 782 28.73 -75.04 1.25
N THR A 783 29.14 -74.53 2.41
CA THR A 783 30.02 -73.38 2.54
C THR A 783 29.44 -72.13 1.89
N LEU A 784 28.17 -71.86 2.19
CA LEU A 784 27.43 -70.76 1.59
C LEU A 784 27.77 -69.45 2.26
N VAL A 785 28.07 -68.43 1.41
CA VAL A 785 28.27 -67.06 1.82
C VAL A 785 27.48 -66.16 0.89
N ILE A 786 26.60 -65.28 1.42
CA ILE A 786 25.95 -64.26 0.70
C ILE A 786 26.62 -62.91 1.03
N ASN A 787 27.06 -62.21 0.00
CA ASN A 787 27.68 -60.90 0.10
C ASN A 787 26.83 -59.84 -0.59
N ASP A 788 26.71 -58.71 0.07
CA ASP A 788 26.14 -57.49 -0.50
C ASP A 788 26.84 -56.25 0.09
N ALA A 789 26.43 -55.08 -0.27
CA ALA A 789 26.92 -53.84 0.28
C ALA A 789 25.82 -52.78 0.27
N THR A 790 25.95 -51.76 1.11
CA THR A 790 25.08 -50.58 1.06
C THR A 790 25.18 -49.91 -0.30
N PRO A 791 24.06 -49.71 -1.02
CA PRO A 791 24.08 -48.97 -2.27
C PRO A 791 24.57 -47.52 -2.11
N ALA A 792 25.01 -46.92 -3.19
CA ALA A 792 25.40 -45.53 -3.20
C ALA A 792 24.25 -44.63 -2.69
N PHE A 793 24.58 -43.57 -1.98
CA PHE A 793 23.66 -42.63 -1.37
C PHE A 793 22.76 -43.19 -0.27
N THR A 794 23.16 -44.36 0.31
CA THR A 794 22.42 -44.94 1.43
C THR A 794 23.37 -45.28 2.59
N THR A 795 22.84 -45.30 3.80
CA THR A 795 23.54 -45.74 5.00
C THR A 795 22.86 -46.97 5.59
N PHE A 796 23.68 -47.84 6.19
CA PHE A 796 23.21 -49.09 6.80
C PHE A 796 22.31 -48.84 8.01
N VAL A 797 21.22 -49.59 8.11
CA VAL A 797 20.31 -49.56 9.25
C VAL A 797 20.38 -50.87 10.03
N SER A 798 20.15 -51.99 9.38
CA SER A 798 20.16 -53.29 10.01
C SER A 798 20.29 -54.43 8.98
N ALA A 799 20.73 -55.59 9.41
CA ALA A 799 20.70 -56.81 8.63
C ALA A 799 20.25 -57.98 9.53
N ALA A 800 19.60 -58.96 8.94
CA ALA A 800 19.07 -60.10 9.68
C ALA A 800 19.30 -61.42 8.95
N CYS A 801 19.53 -62.47 9.71
CA CYS A 801 19.43 -63.86 9.28
C CYS A 801 17.96 -64.25 9.16
N PRO A 802 17.63 -65.26 8.34
CA PRO A 802 16.25 -65.75 8.21
C PRO A 802 15.74 -66.30 9.53
N GLY A 803 14.44 -66.10 9.83
CA GLY A 803 13.83 -66.59 11.06
C GLY A 803 13.67 -68.08 11.10
N THR A 804 13.74 -68.74 9.93
CA THR A 804 13.75 -70.19 9.77
C THR A 804 14.78 -70.60 8.70
N LEU A 805 15.60 -71.57 8.99
CA LEU A 805 16.58 -72.10 8.05
C LEU A 805 16.00 -73.28 7.25
N PRO A 806 16.31 -73.40 5.97
CA PRO A 806 15.93 -74.59 5.17
C PRO A 806 16.58 -75.86 5.72
N ALA A 807 15.94 -76.96 5.45
CA ALA A 807 16.45 -78.30 5.85
C ALA A 807 17.89 -78.45 5.34
N GLY A 808 18.78 -78.92 6.20
CA GLY A 808 20.18 -79.13 5.91
C GLY A 808 21.09 -77.92 6.19
N VAL A 809 20.56 -76.69 6.36
CA VAL A 809 21.30 -75.53 6.79
C VAL A 809 21.23 -75.41 8.32
N SER A 810 22.37 -75.46 8.98
CA SER A 810 22.48 -75.61 10.45
C SER A 810 22.63 -74.21 11.17
N SER A 811 23.16 -73.20 10.51
CA SER A 811 23.36 -71.88 11.11
C SER A 811 23.41 -70.78 10.08
N CYS A 812 23.07 -69.57 10.53
CA CYS A 812 23.31 -68.35 9.81
C CYS A 812 24.03 -67.36 10.75
N THR A 813 25.09 -66.80 10.30
CA THR A 813 25.90 -65.76 11.03
C THR A 813 26.11 -64.61 10.14
N LEU A 814 25.82 -63.38 10.66
CA LEU A 814 26.13 -62.14 10.02
C LEU A 814 27.63 -61.84 10.33
N THR A 815 28.50 -62.20 9.38
CA THR A 815 29.96 -62.14 9.57
C THR A 815 30.59 -60.78 9.29
N THR A 816 29.93 -59.96 8.49
CA THR A 816 30.35 -58.58 8.24
C THR A 816 29.08 -57.67 8.09
N GLN A 817 29.09 -56.52 8.78
CA GLN A 817 28.13 -55.47 8.59
C GLN A 817 28.71 -54.12 8.97
N PRO A 818 28.28 -52.98 8.31
CA PRO A 818 28.67 -51.68 8.74
C PRO A 818 27.99 -51.32 10.08
N ALA A 819 28.53 -50.32 10.79
CA ALA A 819 27.79 -49.69 11.88
C ALA A 819 26.55 -48.97 11.35
N ALA A 820 25.50 -48.89 12.16
CA ALA A 820 24.31 -48.15 11.77
C ALA A 820 24.69 -46.67 11.40
N GLY A 821 24.21 -46.21 10.26
CA GLY A 821 24.57 -44.91 9.70
C GLY A 821 25.86 -44.87 8.83
N ALA A 822 26.63 -45.99 8.78
CA ALA A 822 27.80 -46.08 7.92
C ALA A 822 27.48 -46.83 6.60
N THR A 823 28.46 -46.81 5.68
CA THR A 823 28.40 -47.56 4.42
C THR A 823 29.41 -48.74 4.47
N GLY A 824 29.12 -49.82 3.74
CA GLY A 824 30.07 -50.94 3.65
C GLY A 824 29.43 -52.26 3.27
N ALA A 825 30.25 -53.33 3.35
CA ALA A 825 29.85 -54.70 3.02
C ALA A 825 28.96 -55.31 4.09
N VAL A 826 27.97 -56.11 3.64
CA VAL A 826 27.11 -56.95 4.48
C VAL A 826 27.32 -58.42 4.04
N GLN A 827 27.68 -59.31 4.97
CA GLN A 827 28.01 -60.68 4.65
C GLN A 827 27.31 -61.66 5.61
N TRP A 828 26.65 -62.64 5.07
CA TRP A 828 26.09 -63.77 5.83
C TRP A 828 26.80 -65.04 5.47
N THR A 829 27.19 -65.78 6.49
CA THR A 829 27.79 -67.13 6.35
C THR A 829 26.87 -68.19 6.92
N PHE A 830 26.69 -69.27 6.20
CA PHE A 830 25.77 -70.34 6.55
C PHE A 830 26.55 -71.63 6.78
N GLY A 831 26.21 -72.33 7.88
CA GLY A 831 26.68 -73.66 8.17
C GLY A 831 25.75 -74.75 7.60
N GLY A 832 26.28 -75.91 7.36
CA GLY A 832 25.52 -77.01 6.76
C GLY A 832 25.52 -77.00 5.25
N SER A 833 24.42 -77.46 4.63
CA SER A 833 24.26 -77.49 3.15
C SER A 833 22.85 -77.18 2.71
N LEU A 834 22.72 -76.45 1.59
CA LEU A 834 21.45 -76.09 0.97
C LEU A 834 21.08 -77.16 -0.07
N GLY A 835 19.99 -77.91 0.21
CA GLY A 835 19.52 -79.04 -0.69
C GLY A 835 19.01 -78.42 -2.04
N SER A 836 18.85 -79.32 -3.00
CA SER A 836 18.30 -79.02 -4.35
C SER A 836 16.92 -78.37 -4.22
N GLY A 837 16.68 -77.32 -4.92
CA GLY A 837 15.44 -76.50 -4.93
C GLY A 837 15.19 -75.69 -3.67
N ALA A 838 16.05 -75.84 -2.64
CA ALA A 838 15.94 -74.99 -1.44
C ALA A 838 16.48 -73.58 -1.64
N ALA A 839 15.88 -72.64 -0.91
CA ALA A 839 16.22 -71.22 -0.98
C ALA A 839 16.59 -70.70 0.41
N LEU A 840 17.59 -69.82 0.46
CA LEU A 840 17.97 -68.99 1.60
C LEU A 840 17.56 -67.60 1.33
N VAL A 841 16.89 -66.91 2.30
CA VAL A 841 16.44 -65.50 2.17
C VAL A 841 17.05 -64.69 3.30
N VAL A 842 17.84 -63.71 2.96
CA VAL A 842 18.38 -62.74 3.92
C VAL A 842 17.90 -61.34 3.60
N THR A 843 17.87 -60.50 4.61
CA THR A 843 17.44 -59.10 4.42
C THR A 843 18.38 -58.13 5.08
N PHE A 844 18.54 -56.97 4.49
CA PHE A 844 19.15 -55.79 5.16
C PHE A 844 18.40 -54.51 4.81
N GLN A 845 18.49 -53.55 5.70
CA GLN A 845 17.83 -52.26 5.56
C GLN A 845 18.89 -51.13 5.46
N VAL A 846 18.57 -50.18 4.62
CA VAL A 846 19.36 -48.94 4.46
C VAL A 846 18.46 -47.73 4.47
N LYS A 847 19.02 -46.62 4.87
CA LYS A 847 18.34 -45.33 4.83
C LYS A 847 18.93 -44.49 3.70
N VAL A 848 18.08 -43.91 2.88
CA VAL A 848 18.48 -42.99 1.79
C VAL A 848 19.03 -41.71 2.41
N GLY A 849 20.20 -41.26 1.95
CA GLY A 849 20.81 -40.03 2.39
C GLY A 849 19.97 -38.77 2.06
N SER A 850 20.10 -37.75 2.85
CA SER A 850 19.47 -36.44 2.66
C SER A 850 20.18 -35.61 1.62
#